data_8c054fa328684a19724066a9d8109408
#
_entry.id   8c054fa328684a19724066a9d8109408
#
_cell.length_a   1.000
_cell.length_b   1.000
_cell.length_c   1.000
_cell.angle_alpha   90.00
_cell.angle_beta   90.00
_cell.angle_gamma   90.00
#
_symmetry.space_group_name_H-M   'P 1'
#
loop_
_entity.id
_entity.type
_entity.pdbx_description
1 polymer ?
#
loop_
_entity_poly.entity_id
_entity_poly.type
_entity_poly.pdbx_seq_one_letter_code
_entity_poly.pdbx_strand_id
1 'polypeptide(L)'
;MKSVRKLAIFSIGYAASVFAAHYILPYETLLTAVVLAAAAALPGLLFKGNARKRILLAALAAAIGFLGYKYHYDSTVIPCEELTGKTLTVQVQVLDYPMHYDYCSRINVKLKTDGVPQVKTAIYDYDHKLTDVEPGDMLSVKLRFRSAATRYGEEVDNFISDGIYAIGNLEEAELISHGGSVKFLPQRIGKALRTQIKSVFPQDAAPFMLALLTGDRSEYYNDDALYSAMGVSGLAHAVAISGMHVSFLVAFLQLVMGRSRRTSLLCLTLIWAFVVMSGSSPSAVRAGIMLSVFLLAPVFGRENDRTTSLCFALALILAANPFAAGSVSLQLSFSAMAGIYLFAQPVYDWLSTHIKGKGRLRSYLIGSLSSSLSVTVFSVPLIAVHFGYVSLLMPITNILCLWAVSVLFVGGYAVCLIGFAIKPLAALAAGVLAYLVRYIAFVVKGLARLPYSAVYTENLYAVLWLAFVYAAFTVWYFVRRKVKRLNPLIPAALSLIALLGVFLQTRADMLNDTGTLSVMDVGSGQCIAVTEGEHAAVIDCGSRGTMTNAGSEVGQYLLASGRWKIDCLILTHLHSDHINGVVRLMNTVKVGTLVLPEYVGYIDDGVLSELVAAAHDNHVGLMYISRDTELNAGGISLKLYAPFDKGDKNDRGIMLTAEIGNESVLVTGDVREATERKLVNAQDLSDTDILIVGHHGSKYSTSEELLDEADPEKAVISVGYNNYGHPADEVLERLREHGITIYRTDERGRIVIYCGD
;
A
#
# COMPACT_ATOMS: atom_id res chain seq x y z
N MET A 1 -41.56 -2.10 -21.96
CA MET A 1 -41.22 -1.12 -20.89
C MET A 1 -40.16 -1.80 -19.98
N LYS A 2 -38.91 -1.24 -19.89
CA LYS A 2 -37.90 -1.76 -18.98
C LYS A 2 -38.41 -1.60 -17.54
N SER A 3 -38.58 -2.70 -16.79
CA SER A 3 -38.99 -2.64 -15.39
C SER A 3 -38.01 -1.77 -14.59
N VAL A 4 -38.55 -1.01 -13.63
CA VAL A 4 -37.71 -0.16 -12.77
C VAL A 4 -36.88 -1.08 -11.87
N ARG A 5 -35.55 -1.02 -11.98
CA ARG A 5 -34.62 -1.77 -11.10
C ARG A 5 -34.60 -1.13 -9.71
N LYS A 6 -35.68 -1.34 -8.92
CA LYS A 6 -35.87 -0.67 -7.62
C LYS A 6 -34.72 -0.91 -6.66
N LEU A 7 -34.26 -2.14 -6.55
CA LEU A 7 -33.15 -2.52 -5.66
C LEU A 7 -31.84 -1.84 -6.05
N ALA A 8 -31.53 -1.76 -7.37
CA ALA A 8 -30.33 -1.07 -7.82
C ALA A 8 -30.36 0.42 -7.51
N ILE A 9 -31.53 1.10 -7.72
CA ILE A 9 -31.68 2.53 -7.42
C ILE A 9 -31.51 2.79 -5.92
N PHE A 10 -32.16 1.99 -5.08
CA PHE A 10 -31.99 2.08 -3.62
C PHE A 10 -30.53 1.90 -3.23
N SER A 11 -29.88 0.81 -3.70
CA SER A 11 -28.51 0.48 -3.36
C SER A 11 -27.50 1.56 -3.81
N ILE A 12 -27.69 2.15 -5.02
CA ILE A 12 -26.85 3.23 -5.50
C ILE A 12 -27.06 4.50 -4.65
N GLY A 13 -28.31 4.88 -4.36
CA GLY A 13 -28.60 6.04 -3.52
C GLY A 13 -28.03 5.91 -2.11
N TYR A 14 -28.14 4.73 -1.51
CA TYR A 14 -27.56 4.40 -0.21
C TYR A 14 -26.02 4.49 -0.24
N ALA A 15 -25.38 3.80 -1.18
CA ALA A 15 -23.94 3.83 -1.30
C ALA A 15 -23.40 5.23 -1.55
N ALA A 16 -24.03 5.99 -2.48
CA ALA A 16 -23.61 7.35 -2.78
C ALA A 16 -23.68 8.28 -1.56
N SER A 17 -24.71 8.16 -0.72
CA SER A 17 -24.81 8.97 0.51
C SER A 17 -23.76 8.57 1.55
N VAL A 18 -23.43 7.26 1.70
CA VAL A 18 -22.37 6.82 2.60
C VAL A 18 -21.01 7.32 2.14
N PHE A 19 -20.69 7.27 0.83
CA PHE A 19 -19.46 7.86 0.29
C PHE A 19 -19.42 9.38 0.46
N ALA A 20 -20.55 10.08 0.28
CA ALA A 20 -20.63 11.51 0.50
C ALA A 20 -20.42 11.87 1.98
N ALA A 21 -20.98 11.08 2.92
CA ALA A 21 -20.77 11.25 4.34
C ALA A 21 -19.30 11.04 4.75
N HIS A 22 -18.61 10.10 4.08
CA HIS A 22 -17.24 9.76 4.41
C HIS A 22 -16.21 10.76 3.88
N TYR A 23 -16.39 11.25 2.62
CA TYR A 23 -15.36 12.05 1.94
C TYR A 23 -15.68 13.54 1.78
N ILE A 24 -16.93 13.92 1.90
CA ILE A 24 -17.36 15.27 1.49
C ILE A 24 -17.95 16.07 2.65
N LEU A 25 -18.74 15.42 3.50
CA LEU A 25 -19.54 16.10 4.51
C LEU A 25 -18.88 16.06 5.88
N PRO A 26 -18.66 17.22 6.55
CA PRO A 26 -18.27 17.25 7.95
C PRO A 26 -19.33 16.54 8.81
N TYR A 27 -18.85 15.88 9.87
CA TYR A 27 -19.71 15.10 10.78
C TYR A 27 -20.92 15.90 11.31
N GLU A 28 -20.73 17.15 11.66
CA GLU A 28 -21.78 18.05 12.22
C GLU A 28 -22.90 18.30 11.24
N THR A 29 -22.62 18.20 9.93
CA THR A 29 -23.59 18.47 8.85
C THR A 29 -24.43 17.25 8.47
N LEU A 30 -24.12 16.05 8.98
CA LEU A 30 -24.79 14.81 8.59
C LEU A 30 -26.30 14.82 8.86
N LEU A 31 -26.75 15.37 10.00
CA LEU A 31 -28.20 15.49 10.27
C LEU A 31 -28.89 16.44 9.29
N THR A 32 -28.24 17.54 8.92
CA THR A 32 -28.73 18.45 7.89
C THR A 32 -28.83 17.71 6.54
N ALA A 33 -27.83 16.89 6.20
CA ALA A 33 -27.85 16.08 4.98
C ALA A 33 -29.00 15.05 4.98
N VAL A 34 -29.34 14.44 6.12
CA VAL A 34 -30.54 13.58 6.24
C VAL A 34 -31.81 14.36 5.93
N VAL A 35 -31.97 15.55 6.50
CA VAL A 35 -33.15 16.40 6.25
C VAL A 35 -33.23 16.82 4.79
N LEU A 36 -32.11 17.23 4.19
CA LEU A 36 -32.04 17.63 2.78
C LEU A 36 -32.33 16.45 1.85
N ALA A 37 -31.82 15.26 2.15
CA ALA A 37 -32.11 14.05 1.39
C ALA A 37 -33.58 13.67 1.49
N ALA A 38 -34.20 13.79 2.66
CA ALA A 38 -35.65 13.59 2.83
C ALA A 38 -36.46 14.65 2.08
N ALA A 39 -36.06 15.92 2.15
CA ALA A 39 -36.70 17.03 1.43
C ALA A 39 -36.56 16.88 -0.10
N ALA A 40 -35.50 16.27 -0.61
CA ALA A 40 -35.33 15.92 -2.03
C ALA A 40 -36.37 14.93 -2.56
N ALA A 41 -37.16 14.30 -1.68
CA ALA A 41 -38.33 13.52 -2.06
C ALA A 41 -39.51 14.42 -2.51
N LEU A 42 -39.61 15.66 -2.00
CA LEU A 42 -40.75 16.56 -2.30
C LEU A 42 -40.87 16.87 -3.79
N PRO A 43 -39.83 17.29 -4.55
CA PRO A 43 -39.88 17.43 -5.99
C PRO A 43 -40.31 16.16 -6.72
N GLY A 44 -39.95 14.97 -6.15
CA GLY A 44 -40.40 13.69 -6.67
C GLY A 44 -41.93 13.53 -6.72
N LEU A 45 -42.67 14.23 -5.86
CA LEU A 45 -44.14 14.19 -5.84
C LEU A 45 -44.74 14.89 -7.05
N LEU A 46 -44.04 15.83 -7.68
CA LEU A 46 -44.46 16.53 -8.89
C LEU A 46 -44.39 15.64 -10.14
N PHE A 47 -43.61 14.58 -10.12
CA PHE A 47 -43.46 13.64 -11.24
C PHE A 47 -44.54 12.54 -11.17
N LYS A 48 -44.82 11.90 -12.31
CA LYS A 48 -45.75 10.77 -12.42
C LYS A 48 -45.03 9.48 -12.81
N GLY A 49 -45.61 8.33 -12.45
CA GLY A 49 -45.16 7.01 -12.88
C GLY A 49 -43.81 6.60 -12.33
N ASN A 50 -42.94 6.09 -13.20
CA ASN A 50 -41.65 5.51 -12.81
C ASN A 50 -40.62 6.56 -12.35
N ALA A 51 -40.68 7.80 -12.82
CA ALA A 51 -39.77 8.88 -12.39
C ALA A 51 -39.99 9.18 -10.90
N ARG A 52 -41.26 9.37 -10.48
CA ARG A 52 -41.63 9.57 -9.07
C ARG A 52 -41.07 8.48 -8.18
N LYS A 53 -41.29 7.20 -8.56
CA LYS A 53 -40.80 6.03 -7.76
C LYS A 53 -39.27 6.01 -7.62
N ARG A 54 -38.53 6.41 -8.68
CA ARG A 54 -37.06 6.46 -8.67
C ARG A 54 -36.56 7.54 -7.73
N ILE A 55 -37.09 8.73 -7.81
CA ILE A 55 -36.69 9.89 -7.00
C ILE A 55 -36.96 9.59 -5.51
N LEU A 56 -38.18 9.15 -5.18
CA LEU A 56 -38.57 8.83 -3.81
C LEU A 56 -37.68 7.73 -3.21
N LEU A 57 -37.39 6.68 -4.00
CA LEU A 57 -36.57 5.57 -3.54
C LEU A 57 -35.11 5.97 -3.33
N ALA A 58 -34.55 6.83 -4.22
CA ALA A 58 -33.20 7.35 -4.07
C ALA A 58 -33.07 8.30 -2.88
N ALA A 59 -34.04 9.20 -2.69
CA ALA A 59 -34.07 10.11 -1.54
C ALA A 59 -34.16 9.37 -0.21
N LEU A 60 -35.07 8.38 -0.11
CA LEU A 60 -35.18 7.51 1.06
C LEU A 60 -33.86 6.78 1.34
N ALA A 61 -33.28 6.19 0.31
CA ALA A 61 -32.01 5.46 0.44
C ALA A 61 -30.88 6.38 0.91
N ALA A 62 -30.80 7.60 0.38
CA ALA A 62 -29.81 8.57 0.79
C ALA A 62 -29.99 9.01 2.26
N ALA A 63 -31.22 9.27 2.69
CA ALA A 63 -31.52 9.63 4.08
C ALA A 63 -31.11 8.49 5.04
N ILE A 64 -31.44 7.24 4.67
CA ILE A 64 -31.04 6.05 5.47
C ILE A 64 -29.52 5.91 5.50
N GLY A 65 -28.80 6.18 4.41
CA GLY A 65 -27.36 6.07 4.36
C GLY A 65 -26.66 7.11 5.24
N PHE A 66 -27.05 8.38 5.19
CA PHE A 66 -26.53 9.42 6.09
C PHE A 66 -26.83 9.12 7.56
N LEU A 67 -28.06 8.69 7.87
CA LEU A 67 -28.45 8.35 9.22
C LEU A 67 -27.68 7.13 9.74
N GLY A 68 -27.51 6.10 8.92
CA GLY A 68 -26.76 4.90 9.23
C GLY A 68 -25.28 5.21 9.50
N TYR A 69 -24.66 6.06 8.68
CA TYR A 69 -23.29 6.51 8.89
C TYR A 69 -23.13 7.23 10.23
N LYS A 70 -24.00 8.22 10.50
CA LYS A 70 -23.97 8.95 11.76
C LYS A 70 -24.20 8.03 12.96
N TYR A 71 -25.18 7.14 12.89
CA TYR A 71 -25.47 6.18 13.97
C TYR A 71 -24.26 5.29 14.30
N HIS A 72 -23.59 4.75 13.28
CA HIS A 72 -22.38 3.94 13.48
C HIS A 72 -21.22 4.76 14.05
N TYR A 73 -21.07 6.01 13.64
CA TYR A 73 -20.05 6.89 14.19
C TYR A 73 -20.30 7.16 15.68
N ASP A 74 -21.52 7.58 16.05
CA ASP A 74 -21.91 7.88 17.42
C ASP A 74 -21.86 6.67 18.36
N SER A 75 -22.29 5.49 17.85
CA SER A 75 -22.41 4.29 18.67
C SER A 75 -21.14 3.46 18.76
N THR A 76 -20.17 3.67 17.86
CA THR A 76 -19.01 2.79 17.77
C THR A 76 -17.69 3.56 17.82
N VAL A 77 -17.52 4.60 16.98
CA VAL A 77 -16.24 5.32 16.90
C VAL A 77 -16.03 6.20 18.13
N ILE A 78 -16.98 7.07 18.46
CA ILE A 78 -16.85 7.99 19.60
C ILE A 78 -16.54 7.23 20.90
N PRO A 79 -17.28 6.16 21.29
CA PRO A 79 -16.97 5.43 22.51
C PRO A 79 -15.60 4.73 22.49
N CYS A 80 -15.07 4.39 21.32
CA CYS A 80 -13.73 3.83 21.21
C CYS A 80 -12.63 4.90 21.31
N GLU A 81 -12.86 6.08 20.74
CA GLU A 81 -11.94 7.20 20.88
C GLU A 81 -11.80 7.67 22.31
N GLU A 82 -12.87 7.60 23.12
CA GLU A 82 -12.83 7.89 24.56
C GLU A 82 -11.92 6.94 25.36
N LEU A 83 -11.56 5.78 24.81
CA LEU A 83 -10.59 4.85 25.42
C LEU A 83 -9.14 5.28 25.15
N THR A 84 -8.89 6.11 24.14
CA THR A 84 -7.55 6.49 23.71
C THR A 84 -6.75 7.11 24.86
N GLY A 85 -5.52 6.64 25.03
CA GLY A 85 -4.61 7.04 26.11
C GLY A 85 -4.85 6.35 27.46
N LYS A 86 -5.97 5.63 27.64
CA LYS A 86 -6.26 4.91 28.90
C LYS A 86 -5.60 3.54 28.91
N THR A 87 -5.13 3.12 30.07
CA THR A 87 -4.69 1.75 30.35
C THR A 87 -5.76 1.03 31.15
N LEU A 88 -6.36 -0.03 30.60
CA LEU A 88 -7.44 -0.76 31.22
C LEU A 88 -7.17 -2.28 31.15
N THR A 89 -7.59 -2.99 32.22
CA THR A 89 -7.65 -4.46 32.19
C THR A 89 -9.02 -4.89 31.66
N VAL A 90 -9.01 -5.61 30.53
CA VAL A 90 -10.23 -6.02 29.82
C VAL A 90 -10.21 -7.50 29.48
N GLN A 91 -11.39 -8.09 29.44
CA GLN A 91 -11.56 -9.45 28.91
C GLN A 91 -11.72 -9.39 27.39
N VAL A 92 -11.04 -10.28 26.69
CA VAL A 92 -11.08 -10.33 25.24
C VAL A 92 -11.26 -11.77 24.76
N GLN A 93 -11.97 -11.93 23.64
CA GLN A 93 -12.06 -13.19 22.91
C GLN A 93 -11.16 -13.12 21.68
N VAL A 94 -10.25 -14.06 21.56
CA VAL A 94 -9.36 -14.20 20.39
C VAL A 94 -10.19 -14.56 19.15
N LEU A 95 -10.03 -13.82 18.06
CA LEU A 95 -10.77 -14.03 16.81
C LEU A 95 -9.97 -14.82 15.77
N ASP A 96 -8.66 -14.67 15.74
CA ASP A 96 -7.76 -15.32 14.78
C ASP A 96 -6.40 -15.59 15.41
N TYR A 97 -5.55 -16.37 14.73
CA TYR A 97 -4.17 -16.61 15.18
C TYR A 97 -3.34 -15.32 15.10
N PRO A 98 -2.31 -15.17 15.98
CA PRO A 98 -1.38 -14.04 15.88
C PRO A 98 -0.68 -13.99 14.53
N MET A 99 -0.54 -12.78 13.99
CA MET A 99 0.34 -12.49 12.85
C MET A 99 1.66 -11.98 13.41
N HIS A 100 2.76 -12.67 13.07
CA HIS A 100 4.10 -12.33 13.55
C HIS A 100 4.79 -11.42 12.53
N TYR A 101 5.31 -10.31 13.02
CA TYR A 101 6.22 -9.40 12.33
C TYR A 101 7.56 -9.40 13.09
N ASP A 102 8.61 -8.88 12.49
CA ASP A 102 9.96 -8.92 13.07
C ASP A 102 10.04 -8.23 14.44
N TYR A 103 9.23 -7.17 14.65
CA TYR A 103 9.26 -6.33 15.85
C TYR A 103 8.05 -6.48 16.77
N CYS A 104 7.01 -7.20 16.37
CA CYS A 104 5.81 -7.42 17.21
C CYS A 104 4.92 -8.55 16.67
N SER A 105 4.00 -9.02 17.51
CA SER A 105 2.89 -9.85 17.08
C SER A 105 1.59 -9.05 17.11
N ARG A 106 0.75 -9.18 16.08
CA ARG A 106 -0.58 -8.56 16.01
C ARG A 106 -1.66 -9.63 16.10
N ILE A 107 -2.62 -9.42 17.00
CA ILE A 107 -3.76 -10.31 17.16
C ILE A 107 -5.08 -9.54 17.10
N ASN A 108 -6.08 -10.07 16.40
CA ASN A 108 -7.41 -9.52 16.37
C ASN A 108 -8.28 -10.19 17.43
N VAL A 109 -8.89 -9.38 18.29
CA VAL A 109 -9.74 -9.83 19.39
C VAL A 109 -11.08 -9.10 19.37
N LYS A 110 -12.05 -9.60 20.12
CA LYS A 110 -13.28 -8.90 20.45
C LYS A 110 -13.31 -8.59 21.92
N LEU A 111 -13.51 -7.31 22.29
CA LEU A 111 -13.70 -6.89 23.67
C LEU A 111 -14.98 -7.49 24.24
N LYS A 112 -14.95 -7.94 25.51
CA LYS A 112 -16.04 -8.64 26.20
C LYS A 112 -16.34 -8.09 27.59
N THR A 113 -15.64 -7.05 28.01
CA THR A 113 -15.82 -6.41 29.32
C THR A 113 -17.09 -5.54 29.33
N ASP A 114 -17.88 -5.62 30.38
CA ASP A 114 -19.03 -4.75 30.56
C ASP A 114 -18.57 -3.31 30.79
N GLY A 115 -19.30 -2.35 30.21
CA GLY A 115 -18.96 -0.93 30.26
C GLY A 115 -17.92 -0.49 29.23
N VAL A 116 -17.40 -1.38 28.41
CA VAL A 116 -16.49 -1.09 27.29
C VAL A 116 -17.15 -1.51 25.97
N PRO A 117 -17.00 -0.74 24.88
CA PRO A 117 -17.57 -1.10 23.58
C PRO A 117 -17.14 -2.50 23.13
N GLN A 118 -18.11 -3.37 22.80
CA GLN A 118 -17.84 -4.75 22.38
C GLN A 118 -17.43 -4.84 20.91
N VAL A 119 -16.32 -4.21 20.57
CA VAL A 119 -15.82 -4.06 19.22
C VAL A 119 -14.66 -5.01 18.89
N LYS A 120 -14.37 -5.15 17.61
CA LYS A 120 -13.15 -5.79 17.14
C LYS A 120 -11.98 -4.83 17.37
N THR A 121 -10.94 -5.34 18.02
CA THR A 121 -9.75 -4.59 18.45
C THR A 121 -8.50 -5.30 17.95
N ALA A 122 -7.51 -4.55 17.49
CA ALA A 122 -6.19 -5.07 17.18
C ALA A 122 -5.26 -4.89 18.39
N ILE A 123 -4.70 -5.97 18.90
CA ILE A 123 -3.69 -5.92 19.96
C ILE A 123 -2.32 -6.08 19.33
N TYR A 124 -1.39 -5.20 19.71
CA TYR A 124 0.03 -5.27 19.38
C TYR A 124 0.81 -5.74 20.60
N ASP A 125 1.52 -6.84 20.44
CA ASP A 125 2.33 -7.51 21.45
C ASP A 125 3.81 -7.44 21.03
N TYR A 126 4.55 -6.53 21.63
CA TYR A 126 5.97 -6.29 21.32
C TYR A 126 6.90 -7.24 22.05
N ASP A 127 6.41 -7.89 23.11
CA ASP A 127 7.18 -8.82 23.94
C ASP A 127 6.93 -10.30 23.56
N HIS A 128 6.11 -10.54 22.53
CA HIS A 128 5.71 -11.89 22.07
C HIS A 128 5.10 -12.78 23.17
N LYS A 129 4.31 -12.19 24.08
CA LYS A 129 3.63 -12.89 25.18
C LYS A 129 2.47 -13.78 24.72
N LEU A 130 1.87 -13.46 23.55
CA LEU A 130 0.67 -14.14 23.00
C LEU A 130 1.02 -15.12 21.87
N THR A 131 2.07 -15.91 22.00
CA THR A 131 2.51 -16.87 20.96
C THR A 131 1.61 -18.10 20.85
N ASP A 132 1.09 -18.59 21.97
CA ASP A 132 0.39 -19.88 22.08
C ASP A 132 -1.14 -19.77 22.22
N VAL A 133 -1.72 -18.63 21.83
CA VAL A 133 -3.17 -18.42 21.90
C VAL A 133 -3.89 -18.99 20.68
N GLU A 134 -5.10 -19.51 20.91
CA GLU A 134 -5.94 -20.07 19.86
C GLU A 134 -7.23 -19.24 19.64
N PRO A 135 -7.79 -19.25 18.42
CA PRO A 135 -9.08 -18.63 18.15
C PRO A 135 -10.18 -19.22 19.04
N GLY A 136 -10.86 -18.33 19.74
CA GLY A 136 -11.89 -18.66 20.73
C GLY A 136 -11.44 -18.54 22.18
N ASP A 137 -10.15 -18.50 22.46
CA ASP A 137 -9.63 -18.31 23.82
C ASP A 137 -10.13 -17.00 24.43
N MET A 138 -10.39 -17.03 25.73
CA MET A 138 -10.72 -15.88 26.53
C MET A 138 -9.49 -15.47 27.35
N LEU A 139 -9.08 -14.23 27.20
CA LEU A 139 -7.93 -13.66 27.88
C LEU A 139 -8.37 -12.48 28.76
N SER A 140 -7.71 -12.32 29.90
CA SER A 140 -7.66 -11.05 30.64
C SER A 140 -6.38 -10.34 30.21
N VAL A 141 -6.52 -9.16 29.64
CA VAL A 141 -5.39 -8.40 29.09
C VAL A 141 -5.40 -6.98 29.62
N LYS A 142 -4.24 -6.48 29.97
CA LYS A 142 -4.01 -5.07 30.29
C LYS A 142 -3.50 -4.37 29.06
N LEU A 143 -4.34 -3.46 28.54
CA LEU A 143 -4.08 -2.77 27.27
C LEU A 143 -3.97 -1.28 27.49
N ARG A 144 -2.95 -0.68 26.90
CA ARG A 144 -2.91 0.76 26.67
C ARG A 144 -3.55 1.06 25.32
N PHE A 145 -4.74 1.68 25.35
CA PHE A 145 -5.53 1.94 24.16
C PHE A 145 -4.96 3.11 23.34
N ARG A 146 -5.09 2.98 22.02
CA ARG A 146 -4.73 3.97 21.01
C ARG A 146 -5.88 4.14 20.04
N SER A 147 -5.97 5.32 19.40
CA SER A 147 -6.93 5.57 18.34
C SER A 147 -6.73 4.61 17.17
N ALA A 148 -7.86 4.15 16.62
CA ALA A 148 -7.90 3.43 15.35
C ALA A 148 -8.12 4.36 14.15
N ALA A 149 -8.59 5.59 14.42
CA ALA A 149 -8.85 6.62 13.41
C ALA A 149 -7.64 7.53 13.16
N THR A 150 -6.70 7.57 14.11
CA THR A 150 -5.55 8.47 14.02
C THR A 150 -4.26 7.67 14.22
N ARG A 151 -3.27 7.88 13.35
CA ARG A 151 -1.95 7.29 13.48
C ARG A 151 -0.89 8.32 13.11
N TYR A 152 0.13 8.47 13.97
CA TYR A 152 1.20 9.46 13.77
C TYR A 152 0.69 10.89 13.53
N GLY A 153 -0.41 11.27 14.21
CA GLY A 153 -1.02 12.61 14.07
C GLY A 153 -1.96 12.77 12.88
N GLU A 154 -2.00 11.81 11.96
CA GLU A 154 -2.85 11.85 10.76
C GLU A 154 -4.10 10.97 10.89
N GLU A 155 -5.19 11.38 10.26
CA GLU A 155 -6.39 10.56 10.13
C GLU A 155 -6.14 9.38 9.17
N VAL A 156 -6.51 8.18 9.61
CA VAL A 156 -6.31 6.95 8.83
C VAL A 156 -7.59 6.11 8.80
N ASP A 157 -7.95 5.67 7.60
CA ASP A 157 -9.13 4.83 7.39
C ASP A 157 -8.86 3.32 7.53
N ASN A 158 -7.60 2.91 7.53
CA ASN A 158 -7.19 1.50 7.37
C ASN A 158 -7.82 0.56 8.40
N PHE A 159 -7.88 0.95 9.67
CA PHE A 159 -8.43 0.11 10.74
C PHE A 159 -9.95 0.13 10.78
N ILE A 160 -10.53 1.33 10.74
CA ILE A 160 -11.98 1.52 10.85
C ILE A 160 -12.70 0.90 9.64
N SER A 161 -12.12 1.04 8.45
CA SER A 161 -12.64 0.44 7.23
C SER A 161 -12.63 -1.10 7.26
N ASP A 162 -11.71 -1.70 8.03
CA ASP A 162 -11.62 -3.13 8.28
C ASP A 162 -12.46 -3.59 9.50
N GLY A 163 -13.23 -2.66 10.08
CA GLY A 163 -14.10 -2.90 11.24
C GLY A 163 -13.32 -3.05 12.55
N ILE A 164 -12.10 -2.54 12.62
CA ILE A 164 -11.28 -2.47 13.83
C ILE A 164 -11.41 -1.05 14.39
N TYR A 165 -12.02 -0.89 15.54
CA TYR A 165 -12.38 0.42 16.08
C TYR A 165 -11.53 0.84 17.29
N ALA A 166 -10.70 -0.07 17.82
CA ALA A 166 -9.74 0.23 18.85
C ALA A 166 -8.42 -0.49 18.59
N ILE A 167 -7.33 0.08 19.02
CA ILE A 167 -6.00 -0.53 19.01
C ILE A 167 -5.52 -0.57 20.45
N GLY A 168 -4.87 -1.66 20.86
CA GLY A 168 -4.29 -1.82 22.19
C GLY A 168 -2.85 -2.27 22.11
N ASN A 169 -1.95 -1.62 22.85
CA ASN A 169 -0.63 -2.14 23.13
C ASN A 169 -0.71 -3.02 24.38
N LEU A 170 -0.22 -4.24 24.28
CA LEU A 170 -0.27 -5.22 25.34
C LEU A 170 0.78 -4.90 26.42
N GLU A 171 0.35 -4.82 27.68
CA GLU A 171 1.25 -4.75 28.83
C GLU A 171 1.31 -6.12 29.56
N GLU A 172 0.14 -6.70 29.81
CA GLU A 172 0.01 -7.98 30.53
C GLU A 172 -1.10 -8.84 29.89
N ALA A 173 -0.95 -10.16 29.94
CA ALA A 173 -1.95 -11.10 29.48
C ALA A 173 -2.03 -12.33 30.37
N GLU A 174 -3.25 -12.77 30.64
CA GLU A 174 -3.56 -13.99 31.37
C GLU A 174 -4.65 -14.78 30.65
N LEU A 175 -4.47 -16.08 30.49
CA LEU A 175 -5.45 -16.96 29.89
C LEU A 175 -6.53 -17.31 30.91
N ILE A 176 -7.78 -16.94 30.63
CA ILE A 176 -8.95 -17.27 31.46
C ILE A 176 -9.48 -18.65 31.12
N SER A 177 -9.68 -18.94 29.83
CA SER A 177 -10.19 -20.23 29.37
C SER A 177 -9.87 -20.51 27.91
N HIS A 178 -9.70 -21.77 27.58
CA HIS A 178 -9.52 -22.21 26.19
C HIS A 178 -10.86 -22.27 25.44
N GLY A 179 -10.84 -21.82 24.20
CA GLY A 179 -11.99 -21.82 23.30
C GLY A 179 -12.11 -23.10 22.47
N GLY A 180 -13.03 -23.99 22.84
CA GLY A 180 -13.29 -25.25 22.10
C GLY A 180 -14.37 -25.17 21.01
N SER A 181 -14.90 -23.98 20.69
CA SER A 181 -16.07 -23.83 19.82
C SER A 181 -15.79 -24.24 18.36
N VAL A 182 -16.73 -25.00 17.78
CA VAL A 182 -16.77 -25.38 16.35
C VAL A 182 -16.79 -24.16 15.43
N LYS A 183 -17.22 -23.00 15.93
CA LYS A 183 -17.22 -21.71 15.20
C LYS A 183 -15.83 -21.36 14.66
N PHE A 184 -14.76 -21.73 15.34
CA PHE A 184 -13.37 -21.42 14.97
C PHE A 184 -12.68 -22.56 14.21
N LEU A 185 -13.44 -23.59 13.78
CA LEU A 185 -12.91 -24.68 12.97
C LEU A 185 -12.24 -24.21 11.67
N PRO A 186 -12.78 -23.21 10.92
CA PRO A 186 -12.10 -22.72 9.70
C PRO A 186 -10.73 -22.11 9.97
N GLN A 187 -10.53 -21.37 11.08
CA GLN A 187 -9.23 -20.81 11.45
C GLN A 187 -8.22 -21.92 11.79
N ARG A 188 -8.66 -22.97 12.51
CA ARG A 188 -7.83 -24.15 12.80
C ARG A 188 -7.42 -24.89 11.53
N ILE A 189 -8.34 -25.05 10.58
CA ILE A 189 -8.03 -25.60 9.25
C ILE A 189 -7.01 -24.69 8.54
N GLY A 190 -7.16 -23.37 8.63
CA GLY A 190 -6.20 -22.40 8.09
C GLY A 190 -4.80 -22.55 8.67
N LYS A 191 -4.68 -22.73 10.01
CA LYS A 191 -3.38 -23.02 10.68
C LYS A 191 -2.76 -24.32 10.17
N ALA A 192 -3.56 -25.40 10.13
CA ALA A 192 -3.10 -26.68 9.62
C ALA A 192 -2.63 -26.59 8.16
N LEU A 193 -3.33 -25.81 7.34
CA LEU A 193 -2.96 -25.56 5.96
C LEU A 193 -1.64 -24.76 5.84
N ARG A 194 -1.45 -23.70 6.64
CA ARG A 194 -0.18 -22.94 6.70
C ARG A 194 1.00 -23.86 7.07
N THR A 195 0.84 -24.67 8.10
CA THR A 195 1.85 -25.64 8.51
C THR A 195 2.14 -26.65 7.40
N GLN A 196 1.11 -27.13 6.72
CA GLN A 196 1.25 -28.07 5.62
C GLN A 196 2.00 -27.45 4.43
N ILE A 197 1.67 -26.22 4.04
CA ILE A 197 2.38 -25.50 2.97
C ILE A 197 3.88 -25.39 3.29
N LYS A 198 4.22 -24.93 4.51
CA LYS A 198 5.63 -24.81 4.95
C LYS A 198 6.37 -26.16 4.96
N SER A 199 5.64 -27.27 5.19
CA SER A 199 6.26 -28.59 5.24
C SER A 199 6.47 -29.30 3.89
N VAL A 200 5.73 -28.89 2.85
CA VAL A 200 5.76 -29.58 1.54
C VAL A 200 6.31 -28.72 0.41
N PHE A 201 6.14 -27.39 0.45
CA PHE A 201 6.70 -26.51 -0.57
C PHE A 201 8.16 -26.15 -0.26
N PRO A 202 9.02 -25.98 -1.30
CA PRO A 202 10.35 -25.43 -1.16
C PRO A 202 10.33 -24.03 -0.49
N GLN A 203 11.39 -23.69 0.26
CA GLN A 203 11.48 -22.44 1.03
C GLN A 203 11.30 -21.18 0.18
N ASP A 204 11.80 -21.17 -1.05
CA ASP A 204 11.66 -20.05 -1.99
C ASP A 204 10.25 -19.88 -2.56
N ALA A 205 9.43 -20.93 -2.55
CA ALA A 205 8.06 -20.89 -3.07
C ALA A 205 6.99 -20.79 -1.97
N ALA A 206 7.30 -21.24 -0.75
CA ALA A 206 6.36 -21.30 0.37
C ALA A 206 5.74 -19.93 0.72
N PRO A 207 6.48 -18.80 0.80
CA PRO A 207 5.92 -17.48 1.09
C PRO A 207 4.84 -17.05 0.09
N PHE A 208 5.09 -17.25 -1.22
CA PHE A 208 4.12 -16.96 -2.28
C PHE A 208 2.88 -17.85 -2.15
N MET A 209 3.05 -19.14 -1.88
CA MET A 209 1.95 -20.09 -1.72
C MET A 209 1.13 -19.83 -0.46
N LEU A 210 1.75 -19.42 0.66
CA LEU A 210 1.06 -18.97 1.87
C LEU A 210 0.15 -17.78 1.57
N ALA A 211 0.70 -16.75 0.93
CA ALA A 211 -0.06 -15.57 0.56
C ALA A 211 -1.23 -15.91 -0.39
N LEU A 212 -1.00 -16.77 -1.39
CA LEU A 212 -1.98 -17.17 -2.40
C LEU A 212 -3.11 -18.03 -1.83
N LEU A 213 -2.81 -19.02 -0.99
CA LEU A 213 -3.79 -20.01 -0.52
C LEU A 213 -4.47 -19.60 0.80
N THR A 214 -3.76 -18.93 1.70
CA THR A 214 -4.27 -18.61 3.04
C THR A 214 -4.48 -17.11 3.29
N GLY A 215 -3.92 -16.24 2.44
CA GLY A 215 -3.90 -14.79 2.62
C GLY A 215 -2.86 -14.29 3.61
N ASP A 216 -2.05 -15.18 4.18
CA ASP A 216 -0.94 -14.82 5.04
C ASP A 216 0.22 -14.31 4.18
N ARG A 217 0.49 -13.01 4.29
CA ARG A 217 1.49 -12.31 3.48
C ARG A 217 2.72 -11.91 4.29
N SER A 218 2.83 -12.31 5.55
CA SER A 218 3.92 -11.90 6.43
C SER A 218 5.29 -12.20 5.80
N GLU A 219 5.52 -13.45 5.41
CA GLU A 219 6.78 -13.86 4.77
C GLU A 219 6.91 -13.35 3.32
N TYR A 220 5.80 -13.12 2.61
CA TYR A 220 5.82 -12.57 1.26
C TYR A 220 6.31 -11.11 1.22
N TYR A 221 5.99 -10.32 2.24
CA TYR A 221 6.46 -8.93 2.36
C TYR A 221 7.95 -8.82 2.63
N ASN A 222 8.60 -9.89 3.13
CA ASN A 222 10.04 -9.93 3.35
C ASN A 222 10.84 -10.09 2.02
N ASP A 223 10.23 -10.55 0.91
CA ASP A 223 10.83 -10.48 -0.43
C ASP A 223 10.46 -9.16 -1.10
N ASP A 224 11.13 -8.07 -0.69
CA ASP A 224 10.91 -6.72 -1.24
C ASP A 224 11.06 -6.67 -2.76
N ALA A 225 11.97 -7.46 -3.33
CA ALA A 225 12.20 -7.51 -4.77
C ALA A 225 10.98 -8.10 -5.51
N LEU A 226 10.38 -9.16 -4.99
CA LEU A 226 9.18 -9.76 -5.58
C LEU A 226 7.97 -8.86 -5.34
N TYR A 227 7.82 -8.32 -4.13
CA TYR A 227 6.73 -7.42 -3.78
C TYR A 227 6.67 -6.18 -4.68
N SER A 228 7.80 -5.47 -4.84
CA SER A 228 7.93 -4.31 -5.71
C SER A 228 7.67 -4.67 -7.18
N ALA A 229 8.28 -5.76 -7.67
CA ALA A 229 8.09 -6.21 -9.05
C ALA A 229 6.64 -6.60 -9.37
N MET A 230 5.92 -7.22 -8.43
CA MET A 230 4.48 -7.53 -8.57
C MET A 230 3.63 -6.27 -8.66
N GLY A 231 3.99 -5.22 -7.90
CA GLY A 231 3.35 -3.90 -7.98
C GLY A 231 3.55 -3.25 -9.34
N VAL A 232 4.81 -3.01 -9.71
CA VAL A 232 5.20 -2.32 -10.94
C VAL A 232 4.70 -3.06 -12.20
N SER A 233 4.75 -4.40 -12.22
CA SER A 233 4.20 -5.20 -13.33
C SER A 233 2.68 -5.26 -13.37
N GLY A 234 1.97 -4.76 -12.33
CA GLY A 234 0.52 -4.75 -12.23
C GLY A 234 -0.13 -6.07 -11.81
N LEU A 235 0.64 -7.02 -11.26
CA LEU A 235 0.16 -8.34 -10.83
C LEU A 235 -0.09 -8.45 -9.31
N ALA A 236 0.12 -7.39 -8.52
CA ALA A 236 -0.05 -7.40 -7.05
C ALA A 236 -1.43 -7.91 -6.60
N HIS A 237 -2.47 -7.68 -7.41
CA HIS A 237 -3.83 -8.15 -7.16
C HIS A 237 -3.97 -9.69 -7.18
N ALA A 238 -3.02 -10.41 -7.78
CA ALA A 238 -3.04 -11.87 -7.89
C ALA A 238 -2.59 -12.57 -6.59
N VAL A 239 -1.80 -11.91 -5.73
CA VAL A 239 -1.40 -12.44 -4.42
C VAL A 239 -2.42 -12.08 -3.33
N ALA A 240 -3.17 -10.99 -3.54
CA ALA A 240 -4.26 -10.63 -2.64
C ALA A 240 -5.42 -11.62 -2.79
N ILE A 241 -5.91 -12.20 -1.69
CA ILE A 241 -7.15 -12.98 -1.76
C ILE A 241 -8.27 -12.08 -2.30
N SER A 242 -8.79 -12.46 -3.45
CA SER A 242 -9.73 -11.66 -4.23
C SER A 242 -10.91 -12.50 -4.72
N GLY A 243 -11.89 -11.84 -5.33
CA GLY A 243 -13.01 -12.51 -5.99
C GLY A 243 -12.60 -13.53 -7.05
N MET A 244 -11.42 -13.37 -7.64
CA MET A 244 -10.86 -14.31 -8.60
C MET A 244 -10.59 -15.69 -7.96
N HIS A 245 -9.97 -15.73 -6.77
CA HIS A 245 -9.67 -16.96 -6.04
C HIS A 245 -10.93 -17.71 -5.64
N VAL A 246 -11.89 -16.99 -5.07
CA VAL A 246 -13.19 -17.59 -4.70
C VAL A 246 -13.94 -18.08 -5.94
N SER A 247 -13.83 -17.36 -7.07
CA SER A 247 -14.42 -17.78 -8.35
C SER A 247 -13.75 -19.05 -8.92
N PHE A 248 -12.44 -19.22 -8.76
CA PHE A 248 -11.74 -20.45 -9.14
C PHE A 248 -12.24 -21.63 -8.33
N LEU A 249 -12.44 -21.47 -7.02
CA LEU A 249 -13.00 -22.52 -6.16
C LEU A 249 -14.41 -22.91 -6.63
N VAL A 250 -15.28 -21.93 -6.85
CA VAL A 250 -16.66 -22.17 -7.34
C VAL A 250 -16.66 -22.84 -8.73
N ALA A 251 -15.82 -22.35 -9.64
CA ALA A 251 -15.72 -22.90 -10.99
C ALA A 251 -15.22 -24.35 -10.98
N PHE A 252 -14.22 -24.65 -10.14
CA PHE A 252 -13.72 -26.01 -9.96
C PHE A 252 -14.79 -26.94 -9.41
N LEU A 253 -15.52 -26.53 -8.36
CA LEU A 253 -16.60 -27.34 -7.79
C LEU A 253 -17.75 -27.58 -8.79
N GLN A 254 -18.13 -26.55 -9.55
CA GLN A 254 -19.12 -26.67 -10.60
C GLN A 254 -18.68 -27.57 -11.78
N LEU A 255 -17.37 -27.60 -12.06
CA LEU A 255 -16.80 -28.49 -13.07
C LEU A 255 -16.89 -29.96 -12.65
N VAL A 256 -16.59 -30.25 -11.38
CA VAL A 256 -16.59 -31.62 -10.83
C VAL A 256 -18.01 -32.14 -10.55
N MET A 257 -18.87 -31.29 -9.95
CA MET A 257 -20.19 -31.70 -9.44
C MET A 257 -21.36 -31.27 -10.34
N GLY A 258 -21.08 -30.56 -11.43
CA GLY A 258 -22.11 -29.97 -12.29
C GLY A 258 -22.80 -28.73 -11.67
N ARG A 259 -23.66 -28.09 -12.47
CA ARG A 259 -24.43 -26.90 -12.05
C ARG A 259 -25.82 -27.32 -11.56
N SER A 260 -26.01 -27.40 -10.25
CA SER A 260 -27.28 -27.74 -9.62
C SER A 260 -27.57 -26.83 -8.40
N ARG A 261 -28.81 -26.81 -7.92
CA ARG A 261 -29.16 -26.11 -6.68
C ARG A 261 -28.36 -26.65 -5.47
N ARG A 262 -28.13 -27.97 -5.42
CA ARG A 262 -27.32 -28.61 -4.35
C ARG A 262 -25.87 -28.16 -4.42
N THR A 263 -25.29 -28.14 -5.62
CA THR A 263 -23.91 -27.63 -5.85
C THR A 263 -23.81 -26.15 -5.46
N SER A 264 -24.81 -25.32 -5.77
CA SER A 264 -24.82 -23.90 -5.37
C SER A 264 -24.81 -23.72 -3.86
N LEU A 265 -25.61 -24.51 -3.12
CA LEU A 265 -25.63 -24.47 -1.66
C LEU A 265 -24.30 -24.95 -1.05
N LEU A 266 -23.70 -26.02 -1.59
CA LEU A 266 -22.38 -26.46 -1.17
C LEU A 266 -21.33 -25.40 -1.44
N CYS A 267 -21.35 -24.75 -2.61
CA CYS A 267 -20.46 -23.64 -2.92
C CYS A 267 -20.57 -22.50 -1.92
N LEU A 268 -21.80 -22.15 -1.49
CA LEU A 268 -22.00 -21.11 -0.45
C LEU A 268 -21.31 -21.46 0.86
N THR A 269 -21.49 -22.69 1.34
CA THR A 269 -20.83 -23.15 2.58
C THR A 269 -19.31 -23.08 2.47
N LEU A 270 -18.76 -23.55 1.34
CA LEU A 270 -17.31 -23.56 1.11
C LEU A 270 -16.75 -22.15 0.92
N ILE A 271 -17.47 -21.24 0.25
CA ILE A 271 -17.09 -19.84 0.13
C ILE A 271 -16.92 -19.21 1.51
N TRP A 272 -17.91 -19.36 2.39
CA TRP A 272 -17.85 -18.74 3.72
C TRP A 272 -16.83 -19.43 4.64
N ALA A 273 -16.66 -20.75 4.54
CA ALA A 273 -15.56 -21.45 5.20
C ALA A 273 -14.18 -20.92 4.74
N PHE A 274 -14.00 -20.72 3.44
CA PHE A 274 -12.78 -20.13 2.88
C PHE A 274 -12.56 -18.68 3.34
N VAL A 275 -13.60 -17.84 3.33
CA VAL A 275 -13.52 -16.45 3.80
C VAL A 275 -13.06 -16.40 5.26
N VAL A 276 -13.64 -17.23 6.12
CA VAL A 276 -13.27 -17.28 7.56
C VAL A 276 -11.86 -17.85 7.73
N MET A 277 -11.50 -18.91 7.00
CA MET A 277 -10.17 -19.53 7.03
C MET A 277 -9.07 -18.54 6.60
N SER A 278 -9.38 -17.63 5.68
CA SER A 278 -8.44 -16.60 5.20
C SER A 278 -8.42 -15.32 6.07
N GLY A 279 -8.84 -15.42 7.33
CA GLY A 279 -8.84 -14.32 8.29
C GLY A 279 -9.93 -13.27 8.05
N SER A 280 -10.97 -13.61 7.27
CA SER A 280 -12.09 -12.69 6.95
C SER A 280 -11.61 -11.36 6.37
N SER A 281 -10.59 -11.41 5.52
CA SER A 281 -10.07 -10.19 4.89
C SER A 281 -11.20 -9.45 4.15
N PRO A 282 -11.22 -8.10 4.14
CA PRO A 282 -12.29 -7.33 3.50
C PRO A 282 -12.53 -7.72 2.04
N SER A 283 -11.45 -8.06 1.31
CA SER A 283 -11.54 -8.52 -0.08
C SER A 283 -12.24 -9.87 -0.22
N ALA A 284 -11.93 -10.82 0.67
CA ALA A 284 -12.57 -12.14 0.70
C ALA A 284 -14.05 -12.05 1.08
N VAL A 285 -14.39 -11.24 2.09
CA VAL A 285 -15.79 -11.01 2.53
C VAL A 285 -16.62 -10.44 1.39
N ARG A 286 -16.11 -9.41 0.67
CA ARG A 286 -16.79 -8.84 -0.50
C ARG A 286 -17.05 -9.88 -1.58
N ALA A 287 -16.02 -10.67 -1.91
CA ALA A 287 -16.15 -11.75 -2.89
C ALA A 287 -17.19 -12.77 -2.45
N GLY A 288 -17.19 -13.15 -1.17
CA GLY A 288 -18.18 -14.04 -0.58
C GLY A 288 -19.59 -13.51 -0.73
N ILE A 289 -19.84 -12.25 -0.39
CA ILE A 289 -21.16 -11.61 -0.54
C ILE A 289 -21.60 -11.58 -2.01
N MET A 290 -20.73 -11.09 -2.91
CA MET A 290 -21.07 -10.98 -4.32
C MET A 290 -21.38 -12.34 -4.96
N LEU A 291 -20.57 -13.36 -4.67
CA LEU A 291 -20.81 -14.72 -5.16
C LEU A 291 -22.02 -15.38 -4.50
N SER A 292 -22.29 -15.08 -3.24
CA SER A 292 -23.52 -15.55 -2.57
C SER A 292 -24.77 -15.01 -3.26
N VAL A 293 -24.80 -13.72 -3.56
CA VAL A 293 -25.92 -13.11 -4.31
C VAL A 293 -26.05 -13.75 -5.69
N PHE A 294 -24.93 -14.01 -6.37
CA PHE A 294 -24.90 -14.66 -7.68
C PHE A 294 -25.43 -16.10 -7.63
N LEU A 295 -25.01 -16.90 -6.66
CA LEU A 295 -25.38 -18.32 -6.52
C LEU A 295 -26.80 -18.51 -5.99
N LEU A 296 -27.31 -17.57 -5.19
CA LEU A 296 -28.68 -17.63 -4.64
C LEU A 296 -29.73 -17.24 -5.67
N ALA A 297 -29.45 -16.39 -6.64
CA ALA A 297 -30.44 -15.93 -7.62
C ALA A 297 -31.15 -17.11 -8.35
N PRO A 298 -30.44 -18.11 -8.89
CA PRO A 298 -31.10 -19.29 -9.51
C PRO A 298 -31.86 -20.18 -8.49
N VAL A 299 -31.39 -20.22 -7.22
CA VAL A 299 -32.06 -20.99 -6.17
C VAL A 299 -33.45 -20.43 -5.90
N PHE A 300 -33.59 -19.11 -5.94
CA PHE A 300 -34.87 -18.41 -5.79
C PHE A 300 -35.63 -18.21 -7.11
N GLY A 301 -35.21 -18.85 -8.20
CA GLY A 301 -35.88 -18.74 -9.50
C GLY A 301 -35.80 -17.33 -10.10
N ARG A 302 -34.76 -16.55 -9.76
CA ARG A 302 -34.55 -15.19 -10.27
C ARG A 302 -33.46 -15.19 -11.33
N GLU A 303 -33.67 -14.40 -12.38
CA GLU A 303 -32.59 -14.08 -13.35
C GLU A 303 -31.48 -13.25 -12.68
N ASN A 304 -30.26 -13.54 -13.04
CA ASN A 304 -29.10 -12.90 -12.48
C ASN A 304 -28.86 -11.53 -13.17
N ASP A 305 -29.34 -10.45 -12.56
CA ASP A 305 -29.01 -9.08 -13.02
C ASP A 305 -27.70 -8.62 -12.35
N ARG A 306 -26.60 -8.72 -13.11
CA ARG A 306 -25.24 -8.41 -12.67
C ARG A 306 -25.14 -7.03 -12.04
N THR A 307 -25.76 -6.01 -12.63
CA THR A 307 -25.72 -4.62 -12.14
C THR A 307 -26.43 -4.49 -10.80
N THR A 308 -27.63 -5.05 -10.65
CA THR A 308 -28.38 -5.02 -9.40
C THR A 308 -27.65 -5.78 -8.31
N SER A 309 -27.05 -6.93 -8.64
CA SER A 309 -26.26 -7.74 -7.69
C SER A 309 -25.04 -6.99 -7.18
N LEU A 310 -24.31 -6.29 -8.06
CA LEU A 310 -23.15 -5.49 -7.68
C LEU A 310 -23.52 -4.34 -6.75
N CYS A 311 -24.54 -3.54 -7.14
CA CYS A 311 -25.00 -2.43 -6.31
C CYS A 311 -25.55 -2.88 -4.96
N PHE A 312 -26.28 -4.00 -4.91
CA PHE A 312 -26.83 -4.55 -3.70
C PHE A 312 -25.73 -5.07 -2.76
N ALA A 313 -24.71 -5.76 -3.30
CA ALA A 313 -23.56 -6.21 -2.51
C ALA A 313 -22.82 -5.02 -1.88
N LEU A 314 -22.62 -3.92 -2.64
CA LEU A 314 -22.01 -2.70 -2.11
C LEU A 314 -22.83 -2.12 -0.96
N ALA A 315 -24.14 -1.95 -1.16
CA ALA A 315 -25.03 -1.42 -0.12
C ALA A 315 -25.04 -2.30 1.14
N LEU A 316 -25.01 -3.62 0.98
CA LEU A 316 -24.98 -4.55 2.11
C LEU A 316 -23.68 -4.45 2.92
N ILE A 317 -22.53 -4.30 2.24
CA ILE A 317 -21.24 -4.13 2.90
C ILE A 317 -21.19 -2.81 3.66
N LEU A 318 -21.63 -1.71 3.02
CA LEU A 318 -21.67 -0.39 3.64
C LEU A 318 -22.73 -0.29 4.76
N ALA A 319 -23.77 -1.11 4.72
CA ALA A 319 -24.75 -1.20 5.83
C ALA A 319 -24.16 -1.93 7.04
N ALA A 320 -23.27 -2.91 6.83
CA ALA A 320 -22.59 -3.63 7.89
C ALA A 320 -21.45 -2.81 8.50
N ASN A 321 -20.71 -2.08 7.67
CA ASN A 321 -19.65 -1.15 8.07
C ASN A 321 -19.62 0.04 7.10
N PRO A 322 -20.19 1.21 7.45
CA PRO A 322 -20.21 2.37 6.55
C PRO A 322 -18.81 2.95 6.32
N PHE A 323 -17.87 2.79 7.24
CA PHE A 323 -16.49 3.23 7.09
C PHE A 323 -15.69 2.40 6.07
N ALA A 324 -16.23 1.25 5.65
CA ALA A 324 -15.66 0.49 4.53
C ALA A 324 -15.59 1.31 3.23
N ALA A 325 -16.30 2.45 3.13
CA ALA A 325 -16.15 3.42 2.04
C ALA A 325 -14.70 3.90 1.89
N GLY A 326 -13.95 4.09 3.00
CA GLY A 326 -12.53 4.45 3.02
C GLY A 326 -11.58 3.31 2.59
N SER A 327 -12.06 2.06 2.47
CA SER A 327 -11.21 0.94 2.09
C SER A 327 -10.79 1.01 0.63
N VAL A 328 -9.49 1.26 0.38
CA VAL A 328 -8.88 1.21 -0.96
C VAL A 328 -9.21 -0.11 -1.67
N SER A 329 -9.15 -1.21 -0.92
CA SER A 329 -9.46 -2.55 -1.43
C SER A 329 -10.93 -2.69 -1.87
N LEU A 330 -11.90 -2.05 -1.16
CA LEU A 330 -13.30 -2.02 -1.59
C LEU A 330 -13.45 -1.20 -2.86
N GLN A 331 -12.89 0.01 -2.90
CA GLN A 331 -12.96 0.90 -4.04
C GLN A 331 -12.41 0.24 -5.32
N LEU A 332 -11.21 -0.36 -5.24
CA LEU A 332 -10.59 -1.06 -6.37
C LEU A 332 -11.40 -2.27 -6.82
N SER A 333 -11.96 -3.05 -5.89
CA SER A 333 -12.72 -4.25 -6.24
C SER A 333 -14.03 -3.89 -6.97
N PHE A 334 -14.77 -2.90 -6.47
CA PHE A 334 -16.04 -2.49 -7.10
C PHE A 334 -15.83 -1.72 -8.40
N SER A 335 -14.80 -0.88 -8.49
CA SER A 335 -14.42 -0.21 -9.73
C SER A 335 -13.99 -1.19 -10.82
N ALA A 336 -13.20 -2.19 -10.48
CA ALA A 336 -12.80 -3.26 -11.40
C ALA A 336 -14.01 -4.06 -11.93
N MET A 337 -14.91 -4.46 -11.04
CA MET A 337 -16.13 -5.19 -11.44
C MET A 337 -17.08 -4.34 -12.27
N ALA A 338 -17.22 -3.05 -11.96
CA ALA A 338 -17.99 -2.12 -12.78
C ALA A 338 -17.38 -2.00 -14.19
N GLY A 339 -16.07 -1.88 -14.28
CA GLY A 339 -15.34 -1.87 -15.55
C GLY A 339 -15.60 -3.12 -16.38
N ILE A 340 -15.45 -4.30 -15.79
CA ILE A 340 -15.72 -5.59 -16.47
C ILE A 340 -17.17 -5.65 -16.96
N TYR A 341 -18.16 -5.32 -16.11
CA TYR A 341 -19.56 -5.46 -16.49
C TYR A 341 -20.01 -4.49 -17.59
N LEU A 342 -19.40 -3.32 -17.66
CA LEU A 342 -19.76 -2.31 -18.65
C LEU A 342 -18.96 -2.46 -19.95
N PHE A 343 -17.70 -2.86 -19.90
CA PHE A 343 -16.78 -2.75 -21.02
C PHE A 343 -16.20 -4.08 -21.54
N ALA A 344 -16.18 -5.17 -20.75
CA ALA A 344 -15.49 -6.39 -21.19
C ALA A 344 -16.12 -7.00 -22.47
N GLN A 345 -17.44 -7.06 -22.56
CA GLN A 345 -18.09 -7.61 -23.75
C GLN A 345 -17.90 -6.71 -25.00
N PRO A 346 -18.16 -5.38 -24.95
CA PRO A 346 -17.87 -4.49 -26.08
C PRO A 346 -16.41 -4.54 -26.55
N VAL A 347 -15.45 -4.61 -25.64
CA VAL A 347 -14.01 -4.71 -25.97
C VAL A 347 -13.69 -6.07 -26.58
N TYR A 348 -14.25 -7.15 -26.03
CA TYR A 348 -14.08 -8.50 -26.56
C TYR A 348 -14.62 -8.59 -28.00
N ASP A 349 -15.82 -8.08 -28.26
CA ASP A 349 -16.45 -8.10 -29.57
C ASP A 349 -15.62 -7.30 -30.58
N TRP A 350 -15.13 -6.12 -30.18
CA TRP A 350 -14.27 -5.29 -30.99
C TRP A 350 -12.94 -6.00 -31.31
N LEU A 351 -12.23 -6.55 -30.31
CA LEU A 351 -10.98 -7.30 -30.50
C LEU A 351 -11.20 -8.52 -31.41
N SER A 352 -12.30 -9.24 -31.23
CA SER A 352 -12.58 -10.45 -31.99
C SER A 352 -12.87 -10.20 -33.47
N THR A 353 -13.30 -8.97 -33.85
CA THR A 353 -13.45 -8.57 -35.25
C THR A 353 -12.12 -8.19 -35.91
N HIS A 354 -11.15 -7.70 -35.14
CA HIS A 354 -9.86 -7.22 -35.67
C HIS A 354 -8.74 -8.26 -35.58
N ILE A 355 -8.75 -9.13 -34.56
CA ILE A 355 -7.79 -10.21 -34.41
C ILE A 355 -8.31 -11.45 -35.10
N LYS A 356 -7.77 -11.77 -36.29
CA LYS A 356 -8.14 -12.96 -37.08
C LYS A 356 -7.57 -14.25 -36.45
N GLY A 357 -8.19 -15.39 -36.73
CA GLY A 357 -7.77 -16.69 -36.25
C GLY A 357 -8.90 -17.49 -35.59
N LYS A 358 -8.66 -18.75 -35.28
CA LYS A 358 -9.61 -19.66 -34.61
C LYS A 358 -8.86 -20.43 -33.52
N GLY A 359 -9.58 -20.88 -32.49
CA GLY A 359 -9.03 -21.76 -31.46
C GLY A 359 -9.06 -21.18 -30.03
N ARG A 360 -8.72 -22.04 -29.06
CA ARG A 360 -8.78 -21.73 -27.63
C ARG A 360 -7.78 -20.65 -27.21
N LEU A 361 -6.57 -20.68 -27.78
CA LEU A 361 -5.53 -19.68 -27.47
C LEU A 361 -5.97 -18.26 -27.84
N ARG A 362 -6.54 -18.07 -29.04
CA ARG A 362 -7.06 -16.76 -29.47
C ARG A 362 -8.15 -16.28 -28.52
N SER A 363 -9.10 -17.15 -28.16
CA SER A 363 -10.18 -16.79 -27.24
C SER A 363 -9.65 -16.40 -25.85
N TYR A 364 -8.63 -17.10 -25.38
CA TYR A 364 -7.94 -16.78 -24.12
C TYR A 364 -7.26 -15.39 -24.19
N LEU A 365 -6.49 -15.14 -25.25
CA LEU A 365 -5.78 -13.87 -25.44
C LEU A 365 -6.75 -12.68 -25.51
N ILE A 366 -7.80 -12.79 -26.35
CA ILE A 366 -8.82 -11.74 -26.47
C ILE A 366 -9.59 -11.56 -25.16
N GLY A 367 -9.95 -12.65 -24.48
CA GLY A 367 -10.64 -12.61 -23.19
C GLY A 367 -9.81 -11.95 -22.10
N SER A 368 -8.54 -12.32 -21.96
CA SER A 368 -7.62 -11.74 -20.99
C SER A 368 -7.37 -10.26 -21.27
N LEU A 369 -7.11 -9.89 -22.53
CA LEU A 369 -6.88 -8.50 -22.92
C LEU A 369 -8.12 -7.65 -22.71
N SER A 370 -9.31 -8.13 -23.10
CA SER A 370 -10.57 -7.38 -22.93
C SER A 370 -10.91 -7.19 -21.46
N SER A 371 -10.68 -8.19 -20.61
CA SER A 371 -10.90 -8.08 -19.17
C SER A 371 -9.92 -7.09 -18.53
N SER A 372 -8.63 -7.19 -18.85
CA SER A 372 -7.60 -6.29 -18.33
C SER A 372 -7.87 -4.84 -18.71
N LEU A 373 -8.14 -4.55 -20.01
CA LEU A 373 -8.46 -3.20 -20.47
C LEU A 373 -9.75 -2.66 -19.84
N SER A 374 -10.72 -3.52 -19.56
CA SER A 374 -11.99 -3.09 -18.97
C SER A 374 -11.86 -2.75 -17.50
N VAL A 375 -11.03 -3.48 -16.77
CA VAL A 375 -10.71 -3.19 -15.37
C VAL A 375 -10.06 -1.81 -15.24
N THR A 376 -9.11 -1.47 -16.12
CA THR A 376 -8.35 -0.22 -16.02
C THR A 376 -9.22 1.02 -16.10
N VAL A 377 -10.37 0.99 -16.77
CA VAL A 377 -11.23 2.16 -16.98
C VAL A 377 -11.60 2.86 -15.67
N PHE A 378 -11.89 2.14 -14.61
CA PHE A 378 -12.26 2.73 -13.33
C PHE A 378 -11.21 2.52 -12.22
N SER A 379 -10.31 1.55 -12.37
CA SER A 379 -9.32 1.29 -11.33
C SER A 379 -8.06 2.16 -11.47
N VAL A 380 -7.68 2.59 -12.67
CA VAL A 380 -6.46 3.38 -12.88
C VAL A 380 -6.46 4.70 -12.10
N PRO A 381 -7.52 5.53 -12.06
CA PRO A 381 -7.49 6.74 -11.25
C PRO A 381 -7.28 6.47 -9.76
N LEU A 382 -7.91 5.40 -9.25
CA LEU A 382 -7.76 5.01 -7.84
C LEU A 382 -6.34 4.48 -7.56
N ILE A 383 -5.79 3.69 -8.48
CA ILE A 383 -4.40 3.19 -8.39
C ILE A 383 -3.43 4.38 -8.39
N ALA A 384 -3.63 5.33 -9.29
CA ALA A 384 -2.82 6.54 -9.40
C ALA A 384 -2.78 7.35 -8.09
N VAL A 385 -3.95 7.55 -7.47
CA VAL A 385 -4.08 8.33 -6.22
C VAL A 385 -3.51 7.58 -5.01
N HIS A 386 -3.75 6.26 -4.91
CA HIS A 386 -3.39 5.51 -3.69
C HIS A 386 -1.99 4.91 -3.72
N PHE A 387 -1.41 4.66 -4.89
CA PHE A 387 -0.11 3.99 -5.03
C PHE A 387 0.96 4.85 -5.70
N GLY A 388 0.60 6.02 -6.22
CA GLY A 388 1.55 6.93 -6.84
C GLY A 388 2.07 6.50 -8.22
N TYR A 389 1.62 5.35 -8.78
CA TYR A 389 2.03 4.90 -10.11
C TYR A 389 0.95 4.06 -10.81
N VAL A 390 1.06 3.95 -12.13
CA VAL A 390 0.19 3.14 -12.99
C VAL A 390 1.04 2.21 -13.85
N SER A 391 0.84 0.89 -13.71
CA SER A 391 1.51 -0.10 -14.53
C SER A 391 1.00 -0.06 -15.99
N LEU A 392 1.91 0.12 -16.95
CA LEU A 392 1.61 0.00 -18.38
C LEU A 392 1.61 -1.45 -18.86
N LEU A 393 2.29 -2.33 -18.13
CA LEU A 393 2.50 -3.73 -18.51
C LEU A 393 1.42 -4.68 -17.98
N MET A 394 0.49 -4.20 -17.12
CA MET A 394 -0.55 -5.02 -16.49
C MET A 394 -1.30 -5.96 -17.48
N PRO A 395 -1.73 -5.54 -18.69
CA PRO A 395 -2.41 -6.45 -19.61
C PRO A 395 -1.52 -7.60 -20.10
N ILE A 396 -0.22 -7.34 -20.33
CA ILE A 396 0.76 -8.33 -20.76
C ILE A 396 1.05 -9.29 -19.62
N THR A 397 1.31 -8.77 -18.43
CA THR A 397 1.60 -9.58 -17.25
C THR A 397 0.41 -10.50 -16.90
N ASN A 398 -0.82 -10.00 -17.03
CA ASN A 398 -2.02 -10.82 -16.82
C ASN A 398 -2.12 -11.99 -17.82
N ILE A 399 -1.82 -11.75 -19.09
CA ILE A 399 -1.80 -12.82 -20.10
C ILE A 399 -0.76 -13.88 -19.75
N LEU A 400 0.43 -13.46 -19.33
CA LEU A 400 1.54 -14.36 -19.04
C LEU A 400 1.35 -15.13 -17.73
N CYS A 401 0.80 -14.52 -16.68
CA CYS A 401 0.86 -15.06 -15.33
C CYS A 401 -0.47 -15.59 -14.76
N LEU A 402 -1.65 -15.04 -15.13
CA LEU A 402 -2.91 -15.43 -14.46
C LEU A 402 -3.30 -16.90 -14.63
N TRP A 403 -2.93 -17.53 -15.73
CA TRP A 403 -3.15 -18.96 -15.91
C TRP A 403 -2.33 -19.79 -14.91
N ALA A 404 -1.07 -19.39 -14.67
CA ALA A 404 -0.19 -20.04 -13.71
C ALA A 404 -0.70 -19.85 -12.28
N VAL A 405 -1.17 -18.63 -11.92
CA VAL A 405 -1.83 -18.35 -10.63
C VAL A 405 -3.04 -19.27 -10.42
N SER A 406 -3.86 -19.48 -11.46
CA SER A 406 -5.02 -20.38 -11.38
C SER A 406 -4.63 -21.82 -11.10
N VAL A 407 -3.57 -22.31 -11.76
CA VAL A 407 -3.03 -23.66 -11.57
C VAL A 407 -2.43 -23.80 -10.17
N LEU A 408 -1.66 -22.80 -9.71
CA LEU A 408 -1.07 -22.77 -8.37
C LEU A 408 -2.14 -22.79 -7.29
N PHE A 409 -3.23 -22.04 -7.48
CA PHE A 409 -4.31 -21.97 -6.49
C PHE A 409 -5.02 -23.32 -6.34
N VAL A 410 -5.49 -23.91 -7.45
CA VAL A 410 -6.20 -25.19 -7.41
C VAL A 410 -5.25 -26.35 -7.08
N GLY A 411 -4.09 -26.39 -7.73
CA GLY A 411 -3.07 -27.41 -7.52
C GLY A 411 -2.47 -27.37 -6.12
N GLY A 412 -2.27 -26.17 -5.57
CA GLY A 412 -1.76 -25.98 -4.20
C GLY A 412 -2.71 -26.59 -3.15
N TYR A 413 -4.02 -26.37 -3.25
CA TYR A 413 -4.99 -27.05 -2.38
C TYR A 413 -4.96 -28.56 -2.54
N ALA A 414 -4.88 -29.06 -3.79
CA ALA A 414 -4.79 -30.49 -4.05
C ALA A 414 -3.52 -31.11 -3.43
N VAL A 415 -2.39 -30.44 -3.59
CA VAL A 415 -1.10 -30.87 -2.98
C VAL A 415 -1.19 -30.87 -1.46
N CYS A 416 -1.77 -29.84 -0.84
CA CYS A 416 -1.93 -29.81 0.61
C CYS A 416 -2.85 -30.94 1.11
N LEU A 417 -3.94 -31.24 0.41
CA LEU A 417 -4.83 -32.36 0.73
C LEU A 417 -4.12 -33.71 0.63
N ILE A 418 -3.34 -33.93 -0.43
CA ILE A 418 -2.50 -35.12 -0.57
C ILE A 418 -1.47 -35.20 0.56
N GLY A 419 -0.90 -34.08 0.97
CA GLY A 419 0.13 -34.01 1.98
C GLY A 419 -0.34 -34.38 3.40
N PHE A 420 -1.62 -34.23 3.71
CA PHE A 420 -2.20 -34.75 4.94
C PHE A 420 -2.20 -36.30 4.99
N ALA A 421 -2.21 -36.97 3.83
CA ALA A 421 -2.19 -38.41 3.72
C ALA A 421 -0.79 -38.95 3.37
N ILE A 422 -0.11 -38.38 2.38
CA ILE A 422 1.15 -38.90 1.81
C ILE A 422 2.11 -37.73 1.55
N LYS A 423 2.89 -37.33 2.56
CA LYS A 423 3.84 -36.20 2.48
C LYS A 423 4.85 -36.30 1.32
N PRO A 424 5.54 -37.45 1.07
CA PRO A 424 6.52 -37.50 -0.01
C PRO A 424 5.94 -37.23 -1.39
N LEU A 425 4.71 -37.71 -1.66
CA LEU A 425 4.02 -37.47 -2.94
C LEU A 425 3.63 -36.00 -3.06
N ALA A 426 3.16 -35.39 -1.96
CA ALA A 426 2.85 -33.98 -1.93
C ALA A 426 4.09 -33.11 -2.16
N ALA A 427 5.22 -33.43 -1.53
CA ALA A 427 6.49 -32.70 -1.72
C ALA A 427 6.99 -32.77 -3.16
N LEU A 428 6.86 -33.93 -3.83
CA LEU A 428 7.20 -34.08 -5.25
C LEU A 428 6.28 -33.17 -6.12
N ALA A 429 4.97 -33.21 -5.89
CA ALA A 429 4.01 -32.38 -6.61
C ALA A 429 4.19 -30.87 -6.30
N ALA A 430 4.50 -30.51 -5.06
CA ALA A 430 4.84 -29.14 -4.64
C ALA A 430 6.11 -28.65 -5.36
N GLY A 431 7.13 -29.51 -5.51
CA GLY A 431 8.34 -29.19 -6.27
C GLY A 431 8.03 -28.84 -7.74
N VAL A 432 7.09 -29.54 -8.37
CA VAL A 432 6.63 -29.21 -9.73
C VAL A 432 5.89 -27.88 -9.77
N LEU A 433 4.99 -27.60 -8.79
CA LEU A 433 4.29 -26.33 -8.72
C LEU A 433 5.23 -25.15 -8.40
N ALA A 434 6.30 -25.39 -7.66
CA ALA A 434 7.31 -24.35 -7.34
C ALA A 434 7.96 -23.76 -8.60
N TYR A 435 8.10 -24.55 -9.70
CA TYR A 435 8.56 -24.00 -10.98
C TYR A 435 7.61 -22.93 -11.57
N LEU A 436 6.30 -23.05 -11.32
CA LEU A 436 5.36 -22.01 -11.73
C LEU A 436 5.48 -20.75 -10.86
N VAL A 437 5.79 -20.88 -9.57
CA VAL A 437 6.10 -19.72 -8.70
C VAL A 437 7.34 -19.02 -9.22
N ARG A 438 8.43 -19.75 -9.49
CA ARG A 438 9.66 -19.21 -10.07
C ARG A 438 9.43 -18.57 -11.44
N TYR A 439 8.59 -19.18 -12.28
CA TYR A 439 8.18 -18.60 -13.56
C TYR A 439 7.48 -17.24 -13.37
N ILE A 440 6.53 -17.15 -12.46
CA ILE A 440 5.85 -15.87 -12.16
C ILE A 440 6.88 -14.83 -11.68
N ALA A 441 7.73 -15.21 -10.73
CA ALA A 441 8.79 -14.32 -10.21
C ALA A 441 9.73 -13.84 -11.32
N PHE A 442 10.16 -14.75 -12.21
CA PHE A 442 10.98 -14.42 -13.37
C PHE A 442 10.31 -13.41 -14.30
N VAL A 443 9.04 -13.66 -14.67
CA VAL A 443 8.29 -12.77 -15.56
C VAL A 443 8.08 -11.39 -14.95
N VAL A 444 7.64 -11.30 -13.69
CA VAL A 444 7.34 -10.01 -13.05
C VAL A 444 8.61 -9.22 -12.78
N LYS A 445 9.69 -9.86 -12.28
CA LYS A 445 10.98 -9.21 -12.08
C LYS A 445 11.60 -8.75 -13.42
N GLY A 446 11.46 -9.55 -14.48
CA GLY A 446 11.92 -9.18 -15.83
C GLY A 446 11.15 -7.99 -16.43
N LEU A 447 9.82 -7.99 -16.30
CA LEU A 447 8.98 -6.90 -16.80
C LEU A 447 9.14 -5.61 -15.98
N ALA A 448 9.26 -5.72 -14.65
CA ALA A 448 9.45 -4.55 -13.79
C ALA A 448 10.77 -3.80 -14.05
N ARG A 449 11.81 -4.50 -14.52
CA ARG A 449 13.12 -3.91 -14.88
C ARG A 449 13.12 -3.18 -16.22
N LEU A 450 12.05 -3.31 -17.02
CA LEU A 450 11.97 -2.58 -18.29
C LEU A 450 11.79 -1.09 -18.03
N PRO A 451 12.50 -0.21 -18.76
CA PRO A 451 12.25 1.22 -18.68
C PRO A 451 10.80 1.51 -19.08
N TYR A 452 10.19 2.48 -18.42
CA TYR A 452 8.80 2.88 -18.66
C TYR A 452 7.75 1.77 -18.41
N SER A 453 8.04 0.80 -17.53
CA SER A 453 7.09 -0.24 -17.11
C SER A 453 5.89 0.33 -16.34
N ALA A 454 6.07 1.48 -15.71
CA ALA A 454 5.04 2.24 -15.02
C ALA A 454 5.16 3.74 -15.31
N VAL A 455 4.05 4.46 -15.12
CA VAL A 455 3.98 5.93 -15.12
C VAL A 455 3.75 6.38 -13.69
N TYR A 456 4.64 7.22 -13.17
CA TYR A 456 4.59 7.72 -11.80
C TYR A 456 3.79 9.02 -11.74
N THR A 457 2.83 9.11 -10.82
CA THR A 457 1.85 10.20 -10.77
C THR A 457 2.27 11.37 -9.88
N GLU A 458 3.43 11.32 -9.26
CA GLU A 458 4.09 12.49 -8.70
C GLU A 458 4.48 13.50 -9.78
N ASN A 459 4.68 13.03 -11.00
CA ASN A 459 4.92 13.88 -12.16
C ASN A 459 3.62 14.52 -12.64
N LEU A 460 3.55 15.86 -12.63
CA LEU A 460 2.37 16.60 -13.09
C LEU A 460 1.97 16.27 -14.53
N TYR A 461 2.93 16.05 -15.42
CA TYR A 461 2.64 15.68 -16.82
C TYR A 461 1.93 14.34 -16.92
N ALA A 462 2.26 13.38 -16.03
CA ALA A 462 1.59 12.09 -15.95
C ALA A 462 0.13 12.24 -15.52
N VAL A 463 -0.15 13.11 -14.56
CA VAL A 463 -1.52 13.43 -14.11
C VAL A 463 -2.32 14.09 -15.24
N LEU A 464 -1.73 15.08 -15.93
CA LEU A 464 -2.36 15.74 -17.08
C LEU A 464 -2.60 14.77 -18.23
N TRP A 465 -1.68 13.84 -18.47
CA TRP A 465 -1.87 12.76 -19.44
C TRP A 465 -3.06 11.86 -19.08
N LEU A 466 -3.18 11.43 -17.83
CA LEU A 466 -4.32 10.65 -17.39
C LEU A 466 -5.64 11.41 -17.61
N ALA A 467 -5.71 12.67 -17.23
CA ALA A 467 -6.87 13.51 -17.48
C ALA A 467 -7.20 13.61 -18.98
N PHE A 468 -6.18 13.79 -19.83
CA PHE A 468 -6.32 13.80 -21.27
C PHE A 468 -6.87 12.48 -21.82
N VAL A 469 -6.37 11.33 -21.37
CA VAL A 469 -6.86 9.99 -21.77
C VAL A 469 -8.36 9.88 -21.50
N TYR A 470 -8.81 10.22 -20.30
CA TYR A 470 -10.23 10.17 -19.94
C TYR A 470 -11.08 11.14 -20.75
N ALA A 471 -10.59 12.36 -20.96
CA ALA A 471 -11.26 13.35 -21.80
C ALA A 471 -11.38 12.88 -23.26
N ALA A 472 -10.30 12.36 -23.85
CA ALA A 472 -10.26 11.87 -25.23
C ALA A 472 -11.26 10.72 -25.47
N PHE A 473 -11.30 9.73 -24.56
CA PHE A 473 -12.24 8.62 -24.66
C PHE A 473 -13.69 9.04 -24.38
N THR A 474 -13.91 10.00 -23.49
CA THR A 474 -15.23 10.59 -23.22
C THR A 474 -15.76 11.34 -24.45
N VAL A 475 -14.94 12.19 -25.05
CA VAL A 475 -15.29 12.91 -26.30
C VAL A 475 -15.57 11.91 -27.41
N TRP A 476 -14.70 10.92 -27.61
CA TRP A 476 -14.91 9.85 -28.57
C TRP A 476 -16.25 9.13 -28.34
N TYR A 477 -16.61 8.80 -27.10
CA TYR A 477 -17.85 8.12 -26.77
C TYR A 477 -19.09 8.94 -27.16
N PHE A 478 -19.11 10.25 -26.95
CA PHE A 478 -20.21 11.11 -27.33
C PHE A 478 -20.26 11.37 -28.84
N VAL A 479 -19.11 11.59 -29.48
CA VAL A 479 -19.03 11.87 -30.93
C VAL A 479 -19.41 10.63 -31.75
N ARG A 480 -18.99 9.42 -31.34
CA ARG A 480 -19.34 8.17 -32.03
C ARG A 480 -20.86 7.91 -32.09
N ARG A 481 -21.65 8.55 -31.21
CA ARG A 481 -23.11 8.47 -31.26
C ARG A 481 -23.68 9.20 -32.50
N LYS A 482 -22.97 10.22 -32.95
CA LYS A 482 -23.33 11.00 -34.16
C LYS A 482 -22.60 10.46 -35.39
N VAL A 483 -21.32 10.08 -35.25
CA VAL A 483 -20.47 9.60 -36.35
C VAL A 483 -20.19 8.10 -36.13
N LYS A 484 -21.05 7.26 -36.70
CA LYS A 484 -21.06 5.78 -36.46
C LYS A 484 -19.77 5.03 -36.81
N ARG A 485 -18.82 5.65 -37.54
CA ARG A 485 -17.57 5.02 -38.01
C ARG A 485 -16.32 5.49 -37.26
N LEU A 486 -16.43 6.23 -36.16
CA LEU A 486 -15.28 6.73 -35.41
C LEU A 486 -14.54 5.57 -34.72
N ASN A 487 -13.32 5.31 -35.14
CA ASN A 487 -12.51 4.18 -34.66
C ASN A 487 -11.95 4.50 -33.24
N PRO A 488 -12.08 3.58 -32.25
CA PRO A 488 -11.49 3.76 -30.91
C PRO A 488 -9.95 3.79 -30.90
N LEU A 489 -9.31 3.37 -31.99
CA LEU A 489 -7.86 3.51 -32.15
C LEU A 489 -7.40 4.98 -32.22
N ILE A 490 -8.28 5.92 -32.61
CA ILE A 490 -7.93 7.34 -32.66
C ILE A 490 -7.61 7.91 -31.29
N PRO A 491 -8.51 7.87 -30.29
CA PRO A 491 -8.17 8.34 -28.95
C PRO A 491 -7.05 7.53 -28.32
N ALA A 492 -6.91 6.23 -28.61
CA ALA A 492 -5.79 5.43 -28.12
C ALA A 492 -4.44 5.90 -28.71
N ALA A 493 -4.37 6.15 -30.02
CA ALA A 493 -3.15 6.67 -30.65
C ALA A 493 -2.79 8.07 -30.12
N LEU A 494 -3.78 8.96 -29.99
CA LEU A 494 -3.55 10.29 -29.39
C LEU A 494 -3.05 10.19 -27.94
N SER A 495 -3.59 9.26 -27.16
CA SER A 495 -3.12 9.01 -25.79
C SER A 495 -1.70 8.49 -25.74
N LEU A 496 -1.29 7.62 -26.66
CA LEU A 496 0.11 7.14 -26.78
C LEU A 496 1.08 8.24 -27.22
N ILE A 497 0.67 9.09 -28.17
CA ILE A 497 1.46 10.26 -28.60
C ILE A 497 1.63 11.23 -27.42
N ALA A 498 0.56 11.50 -26.68
CA ALA A 498 0.63 12.34 -25.48
C ALA A 498 1.55 11.73 -24.41
N LEU A 499 1.50 10.41 -24.20
CA LEU A 499 2.40 9.71 -23.29
C LEU A 499 3.87 9.85 -23.69
N LEU A 500 4.16 9.71 -24.99
CA LEU A 500 5.51 9.99 -25.49
C LEU A 500 5.93 11.43 -25.20
N GLY A 501 5.02 12.39 -25.34
CA GLY A 501 5.24 13.78 -24.96
C GLY A 501 5.59 13.94 -23.48
N VAL A 502 4.91 13.22 -22.59
CA VAL A 502 5.23 13.21 -21.15
C VAL A 502 6.66 12.74 -20.91
N PHE A 503 7.05 11.62 -21.51
CA PHE A 503 8.42 11.10 -21.34
C PHE A 503 9.50 12.02 -21.91
N LEU A 504 9.23 12.63 -23.06
CA LEU A 504 10.17 13.59 -23.66
C LEU A 504 10.31 14.86 -22.81
N GLN A 505 9.20 15.39 -22.29
CA GLN A 505 9.22 16.56 -21.43
C GLN A 505 9.89 16.26 -20.08
N THR A 506 9.56 15.15 -19.42
CA THR A 506 10.24 14.72 -18.19
C THR A 506 11.75 14.57 -18.40
N ARG A 507 12.15 14.00 -19.55
CA ARG A 507 13.56 13.89 -19.88
C ARG A 507 14.22 15.25 -20.14
N ALA A 508 13.53 16.17 -20.79
CA ALA A 508 14.02 17.52 -21.00
C ALA A 508 14.22 18.29 -19.68
N ASP A 509 13.21 18.20 -18.79
CA ASP A 509 13.29 18.83 -17.46
C ASP A 509 14.44 18.22 -16.64
N MET A 510 14.59 16.89 -16.67
CA MET A 510 15.70 16.20 -16.02
C MET A 510 17.07 16.70 -16.54
N LEU A 511 17.24 16.80 -17.85
CA LEU A 511 18.52 17.24 -18.44
C LEU A 511 18.82 18.74 -18.20
N ASN A 512 17.79 19.52 -17.93
CA ASN A 512 17.90 20.94 -17.59
C ASN A 512 17.99 21.19 -16.07
N ASP A 513 17.96 20.15 -15.24
CA ASP A 513 18.13 20.28 -13.80
C ASP A 513 19.60 20.65 -13.50
N THR A 514 19.79 21.85 -12.99
CA THR A 514 21.10 22.45 -12.66
C THR A 514 21.52 22.18 -11.23
N GLY A 515 20.73 21.46 -10.48
CA GLY A 515 20.99 21.07 -9.10
C GLY A 515 19.74 21.16 -8.24
N THR A 516 19.35 20.05 -7.64
CA THR A 516 18.17 20.00 -6.74
C THR A 516 18.48 19.18 -5.50
N LEU A 517 18.24 19.77 -4.34
CA LEU A 517 18.23 19.11 -3.03
C LEU A 517 16.78 18.78 -2.65
N SER A 518 16.51 17.53 -2.33
CA SER A 518 15.17 17.08 -1.89
C SER A 518 15.27 16.29 -0.60
N VAL A 519 14.69 16.82 0.48
CA VAL A 519 14.56 16.13 1.77
C VAL A 519 13.16 15.51 1.84
N MET A 520 13.10 14.18 1.88
CA MET A 520 11.84 13.43 1.86
C MET A 520 11.10 13.52 3.18
N ASP A 521 9.76 13.54 3.13
CA ASP A 521 8.94 13.38 4.33
C ASP A 521 8.84 11.89 4.68
N VAL A 522 9.73 11.48 5.56
CA VAL A 522 9.86 10.08 6.03
C VAL A 522 9.64 9.97 7.54
N GLY A 523 8.93 10.95 8.11
CA GLY A 523 8.74 11.07 9.55
C GLY A 523 10.03 11.44 10.27
N SER A 524 10.29 10.83 11.42
CA SER A 524 11.54 11.03 12.18
C SER A 524 12.64 10.08 11.71
N GLY A 525 12.77 9.90 10.41
CA GLY A 525 13.89 9.26 9.74
C GLY A 525 14.62 10.25 8.83
N GLN A 526 15.60 9.79 8.08
CA GLN A 526 16.34 10.62 7.13
C GLN A 526 16.39 9.98 5.74
N CYS A 527 16.07 10.79 4.73
CA CYS A 527 16.21 10.41 3.34
C CYS A 527 16.35 11.67 2.48
N ILE A 528 17.51 11.87 1.90
CA ILE A 528 17.87 13.06 1.13
C ILE A 528 18.27 12.62 -0.27
N ALA A 529 17.66 13.21 -1.29
CA ALA A 529 18.07 13.03 -2.67
C ALA A 529 18.71 14.31 -3.19
N VAL A 530 19.86 14.17 -3.80
CA VAL A 530 20.59 15.22 -4.50
C VAL A 530 20.63 14.85 -5.96
N THR A 531 20.20 15.75 -6.84
CA THR A 531 20.13 15.49 -8.28
C THR A 531 20.67 16.63 -9.10
N GLU A 532 21.32 16.28 -10.24
CA GLU A 532 21.74 17.21 -11.27
C GLU A 532 21.77 16.48 -12.62
N GLY A 533 21.05 16.99 -13.61
CA GLY A 533 20.89 16.32 -14.89
C GLY A 533 20.38 14.88 -14.71
N GLU A 534 21.07 13.91 -15.29
CA GLU A 534 20.73 12.48 -15.15
C GLU A 534 21.34 11.82 -13.90
N HIS A 535 22.15 12.54 -13.16
CA HIS A 535 22.87 12.06 -11.98
C HIS A 535 22.05 12.21 -10.70
N ALA A 536 22.23 11.29 -9.77
CA ALA A 536 21.60 11.33 -8.47
C ALA A 536 22.49 10.67 -7.40
N ALA A 537 22.53 11.29 -6.23
CA ALA A 537 23.04 10.72 -5.01
C ALA A 537 21.91 10.69 -3.96
N VAL A 538 21.88 9.65 -3.13
CA VAL A 538 20.93 9.57 -2.02
C VAL A 538 21.74 9.44 -0.74
N ILE A 539 21.38 10.23 0.27
CA ILE A 539 22.03 10.24 1.59
C ILE A 539 20.98 9.76 2.58
N ASP A 540 21.26 8.63 3.20
CA ASP A 540 20.36 7.86 4.04
C ASP A 540 19.06 7.46 3.31
N CYS A 541 18.40 6.45 3.83
CA CYS A 541 17.13 5.97 3.29
C CYS A 541 16.35 5.23 4.39
N GLY A 542 15.91 5.99 5.39
CA GLY A 542 15.19 5.44 6.52
C GLY A 542 13.96 6.26 6.90
N SER A 543 12.99 5.61 7.51
CA SER A 543 11.71 6.19 7.92
C SER A 543 11.33 5.75 9.33
N ARG A 544 10.69 6.64 10.11
CA ARG A 544 10.21 6.34 11.46
C ARG A 544 9.02 7.21 11.83
N GLY A 545 8.06 6.66 12.57
CA GLY A 545 6.89 7.44 12.99
C GLY A 545 5.97 7.87 11.83
N THR A 546 5.99 7.14 10.72
CA THR A 546 5.16 7.37 9.52
C THR A 546 4.64 6.03 8.95
N MET A 547 3.70 6.11 8.03
CA MET A 547 3.23 4.97 7.24
C MET A 547 4.06 4.76 5.97
N THR A 548 4.90 5.71 5.62
CA THR A 548 5.69 5.73 4.39
C THR A 548 7.00 4.96 4.58
N ASN A 549 7.46 4.25 3.56
CA ASN A 549 8.80 3.67 3.53
C ASN A 549 9.71 4.55 2.69
N ALA A 550 10.84 4.99 3.25
CA ALA A 550 11.77 5.90 2.61
C ALA A 550 12.24 5.43 1.23
N GLY A 551 12.54 4.13 1.08
CA GLY A 551 12.99 3.58 -0.21
C GLY A 551 11.90 3.60 -1.29
N SER A 552 10.63 3.49 -0.90
CA SER A 552 9.50 3.65 -1.83
C SER A 552 9.33 5.11 -2.23
N GLU A 553 9.43 6.03 -1.26
CA GLU A 553 9.23 7.46 -1.45
C GLU A 553 10.30 8.05 -2.39
N VAL A 554 11.57 7.91 -2.04
CA VAL A 554 12.66 8.44 -2.87
C VAL A 554 12.75 7.72 -4.21
N GLY A 555 12.46 6.41 -4.26
CA GLY A 555 12.42 5.65 -5.51
C GLY A 555 11.35 6.15 -6.47
N GLN A 556 10.13 6.41 -5.99
CA GLN A 556 9.06 6.98 -6.81
C GLN A 556 9.38 8.41 -7.26
N TYR A 557 9.92 9.23 -6.38
CA TYR A 557 10.37 10.59 -6.71
C TYR A 557 11.39 10.61 -7.85
N LEU A 558 12.45 9.81 -7.75
CA LEU A 558 13.47 9.72 -8.77
C LEU A 558 12.93 9.18 -10.10
N LEU A 559 12.12 8.13 -10.06
CA LEU A 559 11.49 7.56 -11.26
C LEU A 559 10.48 8.53 -11.90
N ALA A 560 9.74 9.30 -11.10
CA ALA A 560 8.83 10.34 -11.57
C ALA A 560 9.58 11.50 -12.25
N SER A 561 10.78 11.83 -11.78
CA SER A 561 11.65 12.83 -12.39
C SER A 561 12.48 12.30 -13.57
N GLY A 562 12.29 11.02 -13.96
CA GLY A 562 12.97 10.40 -15.11
C GLY A 562 14.33 9.80 -14.81
N ARG A 563 14.72 9.69 -13.55
CA ARG A 563 16.00 9.12 -13.12
C ARG A 563 15.84 7.64 -12.74
N TRP A 564 16.53 6.78 -13.48
CA TRP A 564 16.44 5.31 -13.34
C TRP A 564 17.65 4.73 -12.60
N LYS A 565 18.62 5.59 -12.27
CA LYS A 565 19.88 5.23 -11.64
C LYS A 565 20.23 6.23 -10.55
N ILE A 566 20.76 5.71 -9.46
CA ILE A 566 21.44 6.43 -8.40
C ILE A 566 22.92 6.11 -8.54
N ASP A 567 23.78 7.13 -8.62
CA ASP A 567 25.21 6.92 -8.75
C ASP A 567 25.83 6.41 -7.44
N CYS A 568 25.46 7.02 -6.32
CA CYS A 568 25.84 6.56 -4.99
C CYS A 568 24.70 6.71 -3.97
N LEU A 569 24.57 5.70 -3.12
CA LEU A 569 23.73 5.69 -1.93
C LEU A 569 24.63 5.69 -0.71
N ILE A 570 24.64 6.78 0.05
CA ILE A 570 25.54 7.01 1.17
C ILE A 570 24.75 6.80 2.46
N LEU A 571 25.22 5.94 3.35
CA LEU A 571 24.66 5.75 4.66
C LEU A 571 25.54 6.44 5.70
N THR A 572 24.97 7.46 6.36
CA THR A 572 25.71 8.17 7.42
C THR A 572 26.03 7.23 8.56
N HIS A 573 25.06 6.44 9.01
CA HIS A 573 25.25 5.41 10.02
C HIS A 573 24.15 4.32 9.89
N LEU A 574 24.20 3.25 10.73
CA LEU A 574 23.35 2.07 10.56
C LEU A 574 22.18 1.98 11.56
N HIS A 575 21.58 3.09 11.97
CA HIS A 575 20.32 3.05 12.71
C HIS A 575 19.13 2.81 11.76
N SER A 576 18.08 2.16 12.26
CA SER A 576 16.94 1.75 11.46
C SER A 576 16.24 2.93 10.74
N ASP A 577 16.18 4.09 11.37
CA ASP A 577 15.59 5.31 10.83
C ASP A 577 16.44 6.01 9.74
N HIS A 578 17.63 5.45 9.42
CA HIS A 578 18.48 5.86 8.31
C HIS A 578 18.62 4.79 7.21
N ILE A 579 18.24 3.52 7.50
CA ILE A 579 18.55 2.42 6.57
C ILE A 579 17.39 1.50 6.19
N ASN A 580 16.26 1.53 6.88
CA ASN A 580 15.17 0.54 6.70
C ASN A 580 14.48 0.59 5.33
N GLY A 581 14.75 1.60 4.50
CA GLY A 581 14.30 1.71 3.11
C GLY A 581 15.34 1.27 2.08
N VAL A 582 16.60 1.05 2.47
CA VAL A 582 17.73 0.82 1.56
C VAL A 582 17.54 -0.40 0.66
N VAL A 583 17.17 -1.54 1.22
CA VAL A 583 16.94 -2.78 0.46
C VAL A 583 15.83 -2.58 -0.57
N ARG A 584 14.75 -1.91 -0.19
CA ARG A 584 13.64 -1.59 -1.08
C ARG A 584 14.05 -0.63 -2.20
N LEU A 585 14.85 0.38 -1.90
CA LEU A 585 15.39 1.32 -2.89
C LEU A 585 16.26 0.59 -3.93
N MET A 586 17.19 -0.26 -3.49
CA MET A 586 18.05 -1.07 -4.39
C MET A 586 17.24 -2.02 -5.29
N ASN A 587 16.08 -2.48 -4.81
CA ASN A 587 15.16 -3.32 -5.60
C ASN A 587 14.27 -2.51 -6.57
N THR A 588 14.16 -1.18 -6.38
CA THR A 588 13.27 -0.29 -7.16
C THR A 588 14.04 0.50 -8.21
N VAL A 589 15.18 1.06 -7.85
CA VAL A 589 16.05 1.89 -8.71
C VAL A 589 17.43 1.25 -8.80
N LYS A 590 18.10 1.37 -9.93
CA LYS A 590 19.46 0.87 -10.07
C LYS A 590 20.43 1.73 -9.27
N VAL A 591 21.13 1.17 -8.29
CA VAL A 591 22.16 1.83 -7.51
C VAL A 591 23.55 1.44 -8.03
N GLY A 592 24.44 2.41 -8.20
CA GLY A 592 25.80 2.19 -8.62
C GLY A 592 26.70 1.72 -7.48
N THR A 593 26.79 2.51 -6.42
CA THR A 593 27.64 2.23 -5.26
C THR A 593 26.90 2.50 -3.96
N LEU A 594 26.98 1.57 -3.03
CA LEU A 594 26.55 1.73 -1.63
C LEU A 594 27.79 2.12 -0.81
N VAL A 595 27.72 3.29 -0.20
CA VAL A 595 28.81 3.88 0.61
C VAL A 595 28.46 3.72 2.07
N LEU A 596 29.36 3.12 2.85
CA LEU A 596 29.18 2.75 4.23
C LEU A 596 30.33 3.31 5.10
N PRO A 597 30.09 3.68 6.36
CA PRO A 597 31.16 3.98 7.29
C PRO A 597 31.95 2.70 7.59
N GLU A 598 33.28 2.79 7.73
CA GLU A 598 34.10 1.66 8.17
C GLU A 598 33.95 1.45 9.67
N TYR A 599 33.26 0.37 10.05
CA TYR A 599 33.16 -0.06 11.44
C TYR A 599 34.27 -1.03 11.81
N VAL A 600 35.27 -0.54 12.54
CA VAL A 600 36.28 -1.40 13.13
C VAL A 600 35.78 -1.87 14.50
N GLY A 601 35.34 -3.12 14.61
CA GLY A 601 35.23 -3.85 15.86
C GLY A 601 33.89 -4.01 16.57
N TYR A 602 32.77 -3.51 16.03
CA TYR A 602 31.43 -3.82 16.56
C TYR A 602 30.39 -3.76 15.45
N ILE A 603 30.02 -4.90 14.94
CA ILE A 603 28.97 -5.05 13.93
C ILE A 603 27.77 -5.68 14.63
N ASP A 604 26.60 -5.07 14.51
CA ASP A 604 25.34 -5.80 14.63
C ASP A 604 25.26 -6.68 13.38
N ASP A 605 25.78 -7.90 13.50
CA ASP A 605 26.11 -8.79 12.38
C ASP A 605 24.93 -9.08 11.42
N GLY A 606 23.69 -8.85 11.87
CA GLY A 606 22.49 -9.06 11.07
C GLY A 606 22.25 -7.97 10.03
N VAL A 607 22.24 -6.70 10.41
CA VAL A 607 21.85 -5.57 9.57
C VAL A 607 22.84 -5.33 8.45
N LEU A 608 24.14 -5.27 8.76
CA LEU A 608 25.16 -5.08 7.74
C LEU A 608 25.20 -6.25 6.74
N SER A 609 25.07 -7.49 7.23
CA SER A 609 25.04 -8.66 6.35
C SER A 609 23.85 -8.67 5.42
N GLU A 610 22.68 -8.19 5.86
CA GLU A 610 21.49 -8.02 5.03
C GLU A 610 21.72 -6.96 3.92
N LEU A 611 22.27 -5.80 4.27
CA LEU A 611 22.57 -4.74 3.31
C LEU A 611 23.60 -5.20 2.27
N VAL A 612 24.65 -5.88 2.69
CA VAL A 612 25.70 -6.43 1.81
C VAL A 612 25.13 -7.51 0.88
N ALA A 613 24.29 -8.40 1.41
CA ALA A 613 23.62 -9.42 0.60
C ALA A 613 22.71 -8.77 -0.45
N ALA A 614 21.91 -7.80 -0.06
CA ALA A 614 21.03 -7.06 -0.99
C ALA A 614 21.83 -6.28 -2.06
N ALA A 615 22.97 -5.69 -1.67
CA ALA A 615 23.88 -5.02 -2.61
C ALA A 615 24.46 -6.01 -3.63
N HIS A 616 24.90 -7.17 -3.17
CA HIS A 616 25.41 -8.25 -4.05
C HIS A 616 24.34 -8.73 -5.02
N ASP A 617 23.11 -8.99 -4.54
CA ASP A 617 22.00 -9.48 -5.38
C ASP A 617 21.57 -8.46 -6.44
N ASN A 618 21.71 -7.17 -6.17
CA ASN A 618 21.41 -6.07 -7.07
C ASN A 618 22.64 -5.57 -7.86
N HIS A 619 23.80 -6.21 -7.75
CA HIS A 619 25.05 -5.84 -8.40
C HIS A 619 25.51 -4.41 -8.08
N VAL A 620 25.30 -3.97 -6.83
CA VAL A 620 25.71 -2.68 -6.30
C VAL A 620 27.16 -2.78 -5.81
N GLY A 621 28.02 -1.82 -6.20
CA GLY A 621 29.38 -1.69 -5.67
C GLY A 621 29.33 -1.33 -4.19
N LEU A 622 30.32 -1.82 -3.42
CA LEU A 622 30.45 -1.47 -1.99
C LEU A 622 31.69 -0.60 -1.80
N MET A 623 31.56 0.47 -1.03
CA MET A 623 32.66 1.36 -0.64
C MET A 623 32.58 1.63 0.87
N TYR A 624 33.70 1.48 1.56
CA TYR A 624 33.81 1.77 2.99
C TYR A 624 34.68 2.99 3.21
N ILE A 625 34.18 3.94 4.00
CA ILE A 625 34.85 5.22 4.26
C ILE A 625 35.65 5.10 5.57
N SER A 626 36.98 5.06 5.43
CA SER A 626 37.96 5.02 6.54
C SER A 626 38.87 6.26 6.57
N ARG A 627 38.81 7.09 5.53
CA ARG A 627 39.52 8.38 5.37
C ARG A 627 38.67 9.33 4.57
N ASP A 628 38.92 10.60 4.71
CA ASP A 628 38.25 11.63 3.92
C ASP A 628 38.37 11.29 2.44
N THR A 629 37.24 11.32 1.75
CA THR A 629 37.11 10.85 0.37
C THR A 629 36.21 11.78 -0.42
N GLU A 630 36.62 12.13 -1.62
CA GLU A 630 35.79 12.89 -2.56
C GLU A 630 35.15 11.92 -3.57
N LEU A 631 33.87 12.08 -3.81
CA LEU A 631 33.11 11.36 -4.83
C LEU A 631 32.42 12.38 -5.75
N ASN A 632 32.39 12.08 -7.03
CA ASN A 632 31.70 12.90 -8.01
C ASN A 632 30.60 12.08 -8.69
N ALA A 633 29.39 12.65 -8.78
CA ALA A 633 28.26 12.11 -9.50
C ALA A 633 27.75 13.17 -10.48
N GLY A 634 28.30 13.21 -11.70
CA GLY A 634 28.09 14.30 -12.63
C GLY A 634 28.69 15.60 -12.14
N GLY A 635 27.91 16.67 -12.02
CA GLY A 635 28.31 17.93 -11.42
C GLY A 635 28.18 17.98 -9.90
N ILE A 636 27.58 16.96 -9.27
CA ILE A 636 27.48 16.87 -7.82
C ILE A 636 28.84 16.44 -7.26
N SER A 637 29.46 17.27 -6.42
CA SER A 637 30.69 16.95 -5.69
C SER A 637 30.36 16.64 -4.25
N LEU A 638 30.80 15.47 -3.76
CA LEU A 638 30.53 14.97 -2.41
C LEU A 638 31.85 14.78 -1.67
N LYS A 639 32.06 15.53 -0.61
CA LYS A 639 33.24 15.38 0.26
C LYS A 639 32.77 14.67 1.54
N LEU A 640 33.16 13.41 1.68
CA LEU A 640 32.83 12.54 2.79
C LEU A 640 33.92 12.60 3.85
N TYR A 641 33.54 12.92 5.07
CA TYR A 641 34.44 12.95 6.21
C TYR A 641 34.37 11.61 6.95
N ALA A 642 35.52 10.98 7.12
CA ALA A 642 35.62 9.70 7.83
C ALA A 642 35.16 9.84 9.29
N PRO A 643 34.64 8.79 9.90
CA PRO A 643 34.20 8.82 11.29
C PRO A 643 35.30 9.29 12.25
N PHE A 644 35.06 10.38 12.98
CA PHE A 644 36.01 10.97 13.93
C PHE A 644 36.10 10.23 15.25
N ASP A 645 35.10 9.41 15.56
CA ASP A 645 35.02 8.69 16.84
C ASP A 645 34.80 7.18 16.64
N LYS A 646 35.23 6.41 17.64
CA LYS A 646 35.00 4.97 17.74
C LYS A 646 34.03 4.61 18.87
N GLY A 647 33.39 5.63 19.46
CA GLY A 647 32.47 5.51 20.59
C GLY A 647 31.09 4.99 20.27
N ASP A 648 30.07 5.81 20.47
CA ASP A 648 28.66 5.51 20.20
C ASP A 648 28.39 5.32 18.69
N LYS A 649 27.32 4.60 18.36
CA LYS A 649 26.91 4.32 16.97
C LYS A 649 26.66 5.59 16.16
N ASN A 650 26.08 6.63 16.80
CA ASN A 650 25.85 7.94 16.16
C ASN A 650 27.18 8.65 15.82
N ASP A 651 28.11 8.69 16.78
CA ASP A 651 29.39 9.39 16.62
C ASP A 651 30.38 8.68 15.67
N ARG A 652 30.05 7.46 15.22
CA ARG A 652 30.76 6.73 14.15
C ARG A 652 30.22 7.03 12.75
N GLY A 653 29.30 7.99 12.63
CA GLY A 653 28.69 8.36 11.37
C GLY A 653 29.66 9.08 10.42
N ILE A 654 29.40 8.94 9.13
CA ILE A 654 29.95 9.78 8.08
C ILE A 654 29.23 11.12 8.12
N MET A 655 29.98 12.20 8.15
CA MET A 655 29.49 13.54 7.83
C MET A 655 29.93 13.88 6.40
N LEU A 656 29.23 14.79 5.74
CA LEU A 656 29.58 15.16 4.36
C LEU A 656 29.15 16.56 3.99
N THR A 657 29.86 17.16 3.05
CA THR A 657 29.40 18.31 2.29
C THR A 657 29.08 17.87 0.86
N ALA A 658 28.02 18.43 0.30
CA ALA A 658 27.61 18.21 -1.08
C ALA A 658 27.54 19.55 -1.80
N GLU A 659 28.34 19.74 -2.85
CA GLU A 659 28.23 20.88 -3.75
C GLU A 659 27.27 20.54 -4.87
N ILE A 660 26.20 21.35 -5.02
CA ILE A 660 25.10 21.11 -5.93
C ILE A 660 24.77 22.42 -6.63
N GLY A 661 25.00 22.51 -7.93
CA GLY A 661 24.85 23.80 -8.64
C GLY A 661 25.72 24.87 -8.01
N ASN A 662 25.09 25.88 -7.40
CA ASN A 662 25.79 27.00 -6.76
C ASN A 662 25.71 26.96 -5.23
N GLU A 663 25.14 25.93 -4.64
CA GLU A 663 24.93 25.83 -3.19
C GLU A 663 25.70 24.65 -2.57
N SER A 664 26.23 24.85 -1.37
CA SER A 664 26.90 23.84 -0.55
C SER A 664 25.98 23.39 0.57
N VAL A 665 25.85 22.08 0.71
CA VAL A 665 24.96 21.43 1.70
C VAL A 665 25.78 20.63 2.68
N LEU A 666 25.70 20.96 3.97
CA LEU A 666 26.31 20.18 5.04
C LEU A 666 25.31 19.18 5.65
N VAL A 667 25.71 17.92 5.72
CA VAL A 667 24.94 16.83 6.35
C VAL A 667 25.79 16.21 7.47
N THR A 668 25.34 16.36 8.71
CA THR A 668 26.06 15.84 9.87
C THR A 668 25.56 14.47 10.34
N GLY A 669 24.41 13.99 9.82
CA GLY A 669 23.77 12.77 10.31
C GLY A 669 23.36 12.96 11.78
N ASP A 670 23.50 11.91 12.58
CA ASP A 670 23.09 11.90 14.00
C ASP A 670 24.24 12.11 14.99
N VAL A 671 25.37 12.66 14.52
CA VAL A 671 26.51 12.91 15.42
C VAL A 671 26.16 13.94 16.50
N ARG A 672 26.84 13.83 17.65
CA ARG A 672 26.66 14.76 18.76
C ARG A 672 27.60 15.95 18.67
N GLU A 673 27.29 17.01 19.41
CA GLU A 673 28.11 18.24 19.49
C GLU A 673 29.60 17.99 19.65
N ALA A 674 30.01 16.98 20.47
CA ALA A 674 31.42 16.66 20.67
C ALA A 674 32.12 16.18 19.38
N THR A 675 31.40 15.52 18.48
CA THR A 675 31.91 15.05 17.19
C THR A 675 31.82 16.18 16.14
N GLU A 676 30.78 17.01 16.18
CA GLU A 676 30.69 18.23 15.36
C GLU A 676 31.86 19.16 15.58
N ARG A 677 32.26 19.39 16.87
CA ARG A 677 33.46 20.20 17.21
C ARG A 677 34.75 19.63 16.61
N LYS A 678 34.86 18.30 16.46
CA LYS A 678 36.02 17.70 15.79
C LYS A 678 36.01 18.03 14.28
N LEU A 679 34.83 18.02 13.66
CA LEU A 679 34.69 18.42 12.26
C LEU A 679 35.08 19.89 12.05
N VAL A 680 34.51 20.80 12.83
CA VAL A 680 34.82 22.24 12.83
C VAL A 680 36.34 22.51 12.98
N ASN A 681 36.98 21.78 13.90
CA ASN A 681 38.44 21.93 14.08
C ASN A 681 39.29 21.34 12.96
N ALA A 682 38.76 20.46 12.14
CA ALA A 682 39.49 19.73 11.10
C ALA A 682 39.22 20.24 9.70
N GLN A 683 38.12 20.90 9.45
CA GLN A 683 37.60 21.29 8.13
C GLN A 683 37.16 22.76 8.13
N ASP A 684 37.35 23.45 7.04
CA ASP A 684 36.74 24.75 6.76
C ASP A 684 35.30 24.51 6.26
N LEU A 685 34.30 25.04 6.92
CA LEU A 685 32.87 24.89 6.60
C LEU A 685 32.22 26.23 6.23
N SER A 686 33.01 27.30 6.09
CA SER A 686 32.50 28.67 5.90
C SER A 686 31.72 28.89 4.59
N ASP A 687 31.81 27.95 3.63
CA ASP A 687 31.08 28.00 2.36
C ASP A 687 29.73 27.21 2.42
N THR A 688 29.19 26.93 3.60
CA THR A 688 27.93 26.15 3.75
C THR A 688 26.70 27.05 3.57
N ASP A 689 25.87 26.81 2.57
CA ASP A 689 24.61 27.54 2.33
C ASP A 689 23.42 26.89 3.04
N ILE A 690 23.42 25.55 3.07
CA ILE A 690 22.31 24.76 3.61
C ILE A 690 22.82 23.74 4.64
N LEU A 691 22.24 23.75 5.83
CA LEU A 691 22.48 22.74 6.87
C LEU A 691 21.32 21.76 6.95
N ILE A 692 21.60 20.47 6.80
CA ILE A 692 20.69 19.43 7.27
C ILE A 692 20.93 19.24 8.75
N VAL A 693 19.93 19.63 9.54
CA VAL A 693 20.03 19.70 11.00
C VAL A 693 20.24 18.30 11.59
N GLY A 694 21.27 18.16 12.41
CA GLY A 694 21.68 16.89 12.96
C GLY A 694 20.65 16.24 13.86
N HIS A 695 20.53 14.90 13.79
CA HIS A 695 19.76 14.07 14.69
C HIS A 695 18.29 14.52 14.84
N HIS A 696 17.66 14.88 13.72
CA HIS A 696 16.26 15.32 13.62
C HIS A 696 15.93 16.55 14.53
N GLY A 697 16.91 17.38 14.83
CA GLY A 697 16.77 18.52 15.74
C GLY A 697 16.89 18.13 17.22
N SER A 698 17.70 17.13 17.55
CA SER A 698 18.02 16.77 18.93
C SER A 698 18.82 17.89 19.61
N LYS A 699 18.52 18.17 20.88
CA LYS A 699 19.27 19.16 21.68
C LYS A 699 20.75 18.84 21.89
N TYR A 700 21.18 17.63 21.56
CA TYR A 700 22.56 17.17 21.68
C TYR A 700 23.37 17.28 20.38
N SER A 701 22.81 17.87 19.35
CA SER A 701 23.42 18.10 18.04
C SER A 701 23.20 19.54 17.58
N THR A 702 23.83 19.94 16.49
CA THR A 702 23.77 21.28 15.92
C THR A 702 24.27 22.32 16.92
N SER A 703 25.56 22.20 17.27
CA SER A 703 26.23 23.05 18.26
C SER A 703 26.38 24.50 17.79
N GLU A 704 26.54 25.43 18.77
CA GLU A 704 26.88 26.85 18.49
C GLU A 704 28.13 26.94 17.60
N GLU A 705 29.17 26.19 17.98
CA GLU A 705 30.45 26.22 17.24
C GLU A 705 30.29 25.75 15.77
N LEU A 706 29.35 24.80 15.51
CA LEU A 706 29.07 24.39 14.15
C LEU A 706 28.36 25.49 13.37
N LEU A 707 27.41 26.19 14.02
CA LEU A 707 26.66 27.27 13.38
C LEU A 707 27.52 28.51 13.15
N ASP A 708 28.41 28.84 14.10
CA ASP A 708 29.36 29.96 13.98
C ASP A 708 30.35 29.75 12.81
N GLU A 709 30.80 28.52 12.56
CA GLU A 709 31.73 28.19 11.49
C GLU A 709 31.05 28.04 10.13
N ALA A 710 29.88 27.37 10.11
CA ALA A 710 29.19 27.06 8.86
C ALA A 710 28.33 28.24 8.35
N ASP A 711 27.80 29.08 9.25
CA ASP A 711 26.92 30.25 8.99
C ASP A 711 25.89 30.04 7.87
N PRO A 712 25.08 28.95 7.92
CA PRO A 712 24.21 28.59 6.81
C PRO A 712 23.02 29.56 6.70
N GLU A 713 22.60 29.90 5.48
CA GLU A 713 21.39 30.70 5.26
C GLU A 713 20.10 29.91 5.55
N LYS A 714 20.12 28.60 5.32
CA LYS A 714 18.97 27.70 5.40
C LYS A 714 19.29 26.48 6.25
N ALA A 715 18.35 26.08 7.09
CA ALA A 715 18.39 24.82 7.84
C ALA A 715 17.18 23.96 7.51
N VAL A 716 17.41 22.69 7.20
CA VAL A 716 16.35 21.73 6.91
C VAL A 716 16.32 20.65 7.98
N ILE A 717 15.17 20.47 8.64
CA ILE A 717 14.97 19.46 9.69
C ILE A 717 14.09 18.34 9.14
N SER A 718 14.68 17.15 8.98
CA SER A 718 13.94 15.93 8.69
C SER A 718 13.32 15.42 9.99
N VAL A 719 12.04 15.62 10.19
CA VAL A 719 11.33 15.32 11.45
C VAL A 719 9.87 14.99 11.17
N GLY A 720 9.25 14.19 12.03
CA GLY A 720 7.84 13.84 11.98
C GLY A 720 7.31 13.49 13.36
N TYR A 721 6.19 12.76 13.42
CA TYR A 721 5.62 12.34 14.68
C TYR A 721 6.63 11.54 15.51
N ASN A 722 6.95 12.05 16.69
CA ASN A 722 7.89 11.44 17.62
C ASN A 722 7.49 11.66 19.08
N ASN A 723 8.07 10.87 19.99
CA ASN A 723 7.90 11.00 21.44
C ASN A 723 9.19 11.49 22.14
N TYR A 724 10.18 11.93 21.36
CA TYR A 724 11.49 12.36 21.87
C TYR A 724 11.55 13.87 22.12
N GLY A 725 10.55 14.62 21.64
CA GLY A 725 10.51 16.07 21.70
C GLY A 725 11.40 16.74 20.65
N HIS A 726 11.58 16.10 19.49
CA HIS A 726 12.28 16.66 18.35
C HIS A 726 11.30 17.39 17.40
N PRO A 727 11.71 18.52 16.78
CA PRO A 727 12.94 19.25 17.08
C PRO A 727 12.85 19.92 18.47
N ALA A 728 13.95 19.92 19.22
CA ALA A 728 14.00 20.55 20.53
C ALA A 728 13.91 22.07 20.42
N ASP A 729 13.23 22.72 21.39
CA ASP A 729 13.04 24.19 21.40
C ASP A 729 14.40 24.90 21.41
N GLU A 730 15.38 24.37 22.14
CA GLU A 730 16.73 24.91 22.24
C GLU A 730 17.44 24.97 20.87
N VAL A 731 17.24 23.96 20.00
CA VAL A 731 17.81 23.95 18.65
C VAL A 731 17.11 24.98 17.76
N LEU A 732 15.78 25.07 17.87
CA LEU A 732 15.02 26.06 17.09
C LEU A 732 15.35 27.51 17.53
N GLU A 733 15.58 27.76 18.81
CA GLU A 733 16.03 29.06 19.30
C GLU A 733 17.43 29.40 18.77
N ARG A 734 18.37 28.46 18.90
CA ARG A 734 19.76 28.61 18.38
C ARG A 734 19.78 28.95 16.89
N LEU A 735 19.04 28.24 16.06
CA LEU A 735 18.93 28.53 14.62
C LEU A 735 18.33 29.92 14.35
N ARG A 736 17.33 30.35 15.15
CA ARG A 736 16.74 31.70 15.00
C ARG A 736 17.68 32.81 15.44
N GLU A 737 18.46 32.59 16.48
CA GLU A 737 19.46 33.57 16.98
C GLU A 737 20.55 33.83 15.94
N HIS A 738 20.92 32.83 15.15
CA HIS A 738 21.82 32.97 14.00
C HIS A 738 21.13 33.52 12.74
N GLY A 739 19.81 33.83 12.80
CA GLY A 739 19.08 34.35 11.64
C GLY A 739 18.80 33.34 10.51
N ILE A 740 18.97 32.06 10.77
CA ILE A 740 18.85 30.97 9.78
C ILE A 740 17.36 30.70 9.45
N THR A 741 17.06 30.55 8.18
CA THR A 741 15.71 30.19 7.71
C THR A 741 15.44 28.70 7.91
N ILE A 742 14.44 28.34 8.71
CA ILE A 742 14.14 26.97 9.11
C ILE A 742 13.05 26.36 8.20
N TYR A 743 13.31 25.19 7.68
CA TYR A 743 12.37 24.34 6.96
C TYR A 743 12.19 23.01 7.69
N ARG A 744 10.95 22.55 7.91
CA ARG A 744 10.64 21.31 8.62
C ARG A 744 9.74 20.43 7.79
N THR A 745 10.05 19.12 7.72
CA THR A 745 9.27 18.15 6.94
C THR A 745 7.91 17.87 7.55
N ASP A 746 7.74 17.93 8.88
CA ASP A 746 6.46 17.76 9.55
C ASP A 746 5.47 18.92 9.34
N GLU A 747 5.95 20.10 8.90
CA GLU A 747 5.13 21.28 8.60
C GLU A 747 4.84 21.44 7.11
N ARG A 748 5.77 21.01 6.24
CA ARG A 748 5.73 21.31 4.81
C ARG A 748 5.67 20.09 3.93
N GLY A 749 5.74 18.87 4.50
CA GLY A 749 5.97 17.66 3.74
C GLY A 749 7.39 17.63 3.14
N ARG A 750 7.56 17.01 1.99
CA ARG A 750 8.84 16.99 1.27
C ARG A 750 9.31 18.41 0.94
N ILE A 751 10.57 18.70 1.27
CA ILE A 751 11.21 19.98 1.02
C ILE A 751 12.10 19.84 -0.20
N VAL A 752 11.92 20.75 -1.18
CA VAL A 752 12.70 20.79 -2.43
C VAL A 752 13.33 22.15 -2.55
N ILE A 753 14.66 22.20 -2.71
CA ILE A 753 15.45 23.42 -2.91
C ILE A 753 16.18 23.29 -4.25
N TYR A 754 16.00 24.28 -5.12
CA TYR A 754 16.70 24.37 -6.39
C TYR A 754 18.00 25.15 -6.18
N CYS A 755 19.12 24.51 -6.45
CA CYS A 755 20.47 25.01 -6.12
C CYS A 755 21.20 25.64 -7.33
N GLY A 756 20.58 25.68 -8.48
CA GLY A 756 21.21 26.10 -9.73
C GLY A 756 20.81 27.47 -10.27
N ASP A 757 19.98 28.24 -9.57
CA ASP A 757 19.47 29.56 -10.02
C ASP A 757 20.25 30.72 -9.45
#